data_fcff96cee997da6f65bac9ca649ea749
#
_entry.id   fcff96cee997da6f65bac9ca649ea749
#
_cell.length_a   1.000
_cell.length_b   1.000
_cell.length_c   1.000
_cell.angle_alpha   90.00
_cell.angle_beta   90.00
_cell.angle_gamma   90.00
#
_symmetry.space_group_name_H-M   'P 1'
#
loop_
_entity.id
_entity.type
_entity.pdbx_description
1 polymer ?
#
loop_
_entity_poly.entity_id
_entity_poly.type
_entity_poly.pdbx_seq_one_letter_code
_entity_poly.pdbx_strand_id
1 'polypeptide(L)'
;MAIRSYSEGLSGVLGFSAYYILSFFHDHHLLQLFGLPQLLTVRWRSHINKEELEKRGCQIRTGCEVTYPNMMEFFESLGVDMEISDMSFSVSLDQGLGCEWGTRNGFSSFFAQKKNVLNPYFWQMIREIIRFKQDVISYLEALDNNPDIDRNDTLGQFIQSHGYSELFQKAYLLFGRPQWLTVRWRSHTYVNKVKEELQKGGCQIRTGCEVNSVTTNEEGCTVACTDGSKEVYDRCIMAAHAPDTLRMLGEEATFDEIRILGAFQYVYSDIFLHCDKTLLPRNPAVWSSWNFLGTMNSRVCVTYWLNILQNLGETERPYCVTLNPPHTPEHTLLKWTTGHPVPSVAASKASSELYQIQGKRGIWFCGAYQGYGFHEDGLKAGVVAADGMLRRNCSILDNPKHMVPTWPETGARIVVTRFLKSFIQTGCIILLEEGGTIFTFQGIESKCSLKVSLRVHSMQFYWKVATQADIGLADAFIHGDFSFVDKHEGLLNLIMIFIANRDLKLSVKRRWWSPLLFISALSSAKYFIQHVSNRNTLTQARRNISRHYDLSNELFSLFLDETMTYSCAIFKSEDEDLKVAQLRKISLLIEKAKISKEHHILEIGFGWGCFAVEVVKNTGCKYTGITLSEQQLKYAQLRVEQAGLQDQITFLLCDYRQIPDKDKYDRIISW
;
A
#
# COMPACT_ATOMS: atom_id res chain seq x y z
N MET A 1 29.15 3.13 -5.38
CA MET A 1 27.82 3.68 -5.16
C MET A 1 27.99 4.96 -4.38
N ALA A 2 27.92 6.12 -4.99
CA ALA A 2 28.05 7.40 -4.31
C ALA A 2 26.65 7.90 -3.96
N ILE A 3 26.23 7.78 -2.72
CA ILE A 3 24.98 8.36 -2.22
C ILE A 3 25.33 9.67 -1.55
N ARG A 4 24.83 10.77 -2.05
CA ARG A 4 25.02 12.07 -1.44
C ARG A 4 23.73 12.53 -0.73
N SER A 5 23.83 12.85 0.56
CA SER A 5 22.84 13.68 1.23
C SER A 5 23.44 15.09 1.38
N TYR A 6 22.74 16.11 0.93
CA TYR A 6 23.01 17.48 1.29
C TYR A 6 22.58 17.68 2.74
N SER A 7 23.51 17.81 3.66
CA SER A 7 23.25 18.34 5.00
C SER A 7 24.38 19.24 5.40
N GLU A 8 24.17 20.54 5.26
CA GLU A 8 24.92 21.49 6.04
C GLU A 8 24.59 21.32 7.53
N GLY A 9 25.60 21.43 8.39
CA GLY A 9 25.54 21.07 9.79
C GLY A 9 24.41 21.71 10.59
N LEU A 10 23.86 20.97 11.55
CA LEU A 10 22.74 21.28 12.46
C LEU A 10 21.36 21.51 11.84
N SER A 11 21.24 21.71 10.54
CA SER A 11 19.98 21.86 9.82
C SER A 11 19.26 20.53 9.54
N GLY A 12 19.92 19.39 9.71
CA GLY A 12 19.43 18.08 9.31
C GLY A 12 18.15 17.61 10.02
N VAL A 13 17.90 18.05 11.24
CA VAL A 13 16.76 17.55 12.05
C VAL A 13 15.49 18.36 11.82
N LEU A 14 15.60 19.67 11.68
CA LEU A 14 14.47 20.55 11.42
C LEU A 14 14.27 20.80 9.92
N GLY A 15 15.35 20.81 9.15
CA GLY A 15 15.33 21.03 7.71
C GLY A 15 14.60 19.93 6.94
N PHE A 16 14.75 18.67 7.33
CA PHE A 16 14.13 17.56 6.62
C PHE A 16 12.61 17.55 6.74
N SER A 17 12.04 17.71 7.93
CA SER A 17 10.58 17.78 8.08
C SER A 17 9.99 19.03 7.46
N ALA A 18 10.67 20.18 7.57
CA ALA A 18 10.26 21.42 6.92
C ALA A 18 10.43 21.35 5.40
N TYR A 19 11.53 20.80 4.88
CA TYR A 19 11.80 20.62 3.47
C TYR A 19 10.70 19.85 2.76
N TYR A 20 10.14 18.84 3.37
CA TYR A 20 9.13 17.98 2.79
C TYR A 20 7.71 18.53 2.85
N ILE A 21 7.42 19.27 3.88
CA ILE A 21 6.18 20.04 3.97
C ILE A 21 6.23 21.19 2.96
N LEU A 22 7.41 21.71 2.69
CA LEU A 22 7.67 22.91 1.92
C LEU A 22 7.76 22.68 0.40
N SER A 23 8.08 21.49 -0.05
CA SER A 23 8.05 21.15 -1.49
C SER A 23 6.65 21.19 -2.11
N PHE A 24 5.62 21.37 -1.27
CA PHE A 24 4.23 21.26 -1.70
C PHE A 24 3.62 22.56 -2.27
N PHE A 25 4.16 23.76 -1.96
CA PHE A 25 3.45 25.02 -2.20
C PHE A 25 4.32 26.19 -2.59
N HIS A 26 4.97 26.09 -3.71
CA HIS A 26 5.73 27.25 -4.15
C HIS A 26 5.36 27.67 -5.55
N ASP A 27 4.40 28.41 -5.70
CA ASP A 27 4.02 29.32 -6.76
C ASP A 27 2.53 29.25 -7.14
N HIS A 28 1.91 30.40 -7.36
CA HIS A 28 0.56 30.49 -7.89
C HIS A 28 0.38 29.75 -9.23
N HIS A 29 1.43 29.63 -10.02
CA HIS A 29 1.43 28.85 -11.26
C HIS A 29 1.60 27.34 -11.04
N LEU A 30 2.26 26.92 -9.99
CA LEU A 30 2.50 25.50 -9.66
C LEU A 30 1.28 24.79 -9.08
N LEU A 31 0.52 25.50 -8.27
CA LEU A 31 -0.76 25.01 -7.74
C LEU A 31 -1.79 24.71 -8.82
N GLN A 32 -1.66 25.35 -9.98
CA GLN A 32 -2.51 25.09 -11.13
C GLN A 32 -2.29 23.72 -11.77
N LEU A 33 -1.09 23.16 -11.68
CA LEU A 33 -0.74 21.86 -12.27
C LEU A 33 -0.87 20.66 -11.31
N PHE A 34 -0.70 20.90 -9.99
CA PHE A 34 -0.72 19.82 -9.00
C PHE A 34 -2.09 19.46 -8.46
N GLY A 35 -3.09 20.31 -8.61
CA GLY A 35 -4.40 20.11 -8.01
C GLY A 35 -5.16 18.89 -8.51
N LEU A 36 -4.91 18.45 -9.73
CA LEU A 36 -5.74 17.46 -10.40
C LEU A 36 -5.61 16.03 -9.87
N PRO A 37 -4.44 15.40 -9.75
CA PRO A 37 -4.34 14.03 -9.29
C PRO A 37 -4.64 13.85 -7.78
N GLN A 38 -4.40 14.89 -6.98
CA GLN A 38 -4.56 14.82 -5.51
C GLN A 38 -5.97 15.17 -5.03
N LEU A 39 -6.71 15.99 -5.77
CA LEU A 39 -8.09 16.32 -5.47
C LEU A 39 -9.05 15.13 -5.66
N LEU A 40 -8.65 14.12 -6.43
CA LEU A 40 -9.44 12.93 -6.69
C LEU A 40 -9.50 11.96 -5.50
N THR A 41 -8.58 12.04 -4.56
CA THR A 41 -8.54 11.16 -3.39
C THR A 41 -9.40 11.65 -2.21
N VAL A 42 -9.98 12.86 -2.30
CA VAL A 42 -10.76 13.44 -1.20
C VAL A 42 -12.22 12.97 -1.24
N ARG A 43 -12.55 11.92 -0.50
CA ARG A 43 -13.95 11.56 -0.21
C ARG A 43 -14.36 11.93 1.20
N TRP A 44 -15.32 12.84 1.28
CA TRP A 44 -16.02 13.28 2.48
C TRP A 44 -16.55 12.15 3.34
N ARG A 45 -16.37 12.27 4.66
CA ARG A 45 -17.31 11.76 5.64
C ARG A 45 -17.50 12.71 6.80
N SER A 46 -18.74 13.19 6.88
CA SER A 46 -19.30 13.91 7.98
C SER A 46 -19.72 12.98 9.14
N HIS A 47 -19.60 13.52 10.36
CA HIS A 47 -20.39 13.24 11.57
C HIS A 47 -20.35 11.85 12.18
N ILE A 48 -19.41 11.67 13.07
CA ILE A 48 -19.64 10.93 14.32
C ILE A 48 -19.01 11.76 15.43
N ASN A 49 -19.80 12.00 16.49
CA ASN A 49 -19.45 12.81 17.63
C ASN A 49 -18.22 12.21 18.34
N LYS A 50 -17.08 12.91 18.27
CA LYS A 50 -15.78 12.47 18.76
C LYS A 50 -15.79 12.30 20.30
N GLU A 51 -16.50 13.16 21.00
CA GLU A 51 -16.58 13.16 22.49
C GLU A 51 -17.28 11.93 23.09
N GLU A 52 -18.26 11.36 22.38
CA GLU A 52 -19.03 10.21 22.90
C GLU A 52 -18.28 8.88 22.77
N LEU A 53 -17.28 8.84 21.89
CA LEU A 53 -16.45 7.65 21.64
C LEU A 53 -15.17 7.66 22.48
N GLU A 54 -14.63 8.83 22.80
CA GLU A 54 -13.49 8.98 23.72
C GLU A 54 -13.86 8.60 25.15
N LYS A 55 -15.09 8.90 25.57
CA LYS A 55 -15.63 8.48 26.89
C LYS A 55 -15.76 6.96 27.07
N ARG A 56 -15.72 6.18 25.98
CA ARG A 56 -15.80 4.70 25.99
C ARG A 56 -14.47 4.00 25.82
N GLY A 57 -13.35 4.70 25.91
CA GLY A 57 -12.01 4.10 25.80
C GLY A 57 -11.62 3.58 24.41
N CYS A 58 -12.38 3.92 23.38
CA CYS A 58 -12.06 3.55 21.99
C CYS A 58 -11.27 4.67 21.31
N GLN A 59 -9.97 4.50 21.16
CA GLN A 59 -9.21 5.33 20.22
C GLN A 59 -9.66 5.03 18.79
N ILE A 60 -10.45 5.96 18.23
CA ILE A 60 -10.93 5.85 16.85
C ILE A 60 -9.84 6.43 15.94
N ARG A 61 -9.07 5.56 15.28
CA ARG A 61 -8.30 5.95 14.13
C ARG A 61 -9.22 5.85 12.90
N THR A 62 -9.60 6.98 12.35
CA THR A 62 -10.34 7.07 11.09
C THR A 62 -9.39 6.73 9.93
N GLY A 63 -9.92 6.10 8.88
CA GLY A 63 -9.15 5.79 7.67
C GLY A 63 -8.46 7.02 7.10
N CYS A 64 -7.17 6.87 6.78
CA CYS A 64 -6.32 7.90 6.21
C CYS A 64 -6.18 7.66 4.72
N GLU A 65 -6.36 8.71 3.91
CA GLU A 65 -5.94 8.69 2.52
C GLU A 65 -4.45 9.08 2.47
N VAL A 66 -3.60 8.20 1.97
CA VAL A 66 -2.16 8.44 1.84
C VAL A 66 -1.77 8.34 0.36
N THR A 67 -1.08 9.38 -0.10
CA THR A 67 -0.59 9.47 -1.48
C THR A 67 0.81 8.83 -1.67
N TYR A 68 1.34 8.14 -0.64
CA TYR A 68 2.70 7.62 -0.59
C TYR A 68 2.77 6.12 -0.25
N PRO A 69 2.23 5.22 -1.10
CA PRO A 69 2.16 3.80 -0.77
C PRO A 69 3.55 3.13 -0.67
N ASN A 70 4.48 3.46 -1.58
CA ASN A 70 5.82 2.88 -1.56
C ASN A 70 6.64 3.42 -0.38
N MET A 71 6.48 4.71 -0.04
CA MET A 71 7.14 5.31 1.13
C MET A 71 6.65 4.70 2.44
N MET A 72 5.36 4.38 2.52
CA MET A 72 4.79 3.71 3.69
C MET A 72 5.34 2.29 3.84
N GLU A 73 5.39 1.52 2.75
CA GLU A 73 6.00 0.19 2.75
C GLU A 73 7.48 0.24 3.15
N PHE A 74 8.21 1.22 2.64
CA PHE A 74 9.60 1.45 2.99
C PHE A 74 9.76 1.76 4.49
N PHE A 75 8.93 2.63 5.07
CA PHE A 75 8.96 2.91 6.49
C PHE A 75 8.59 1.71 7.35
N GLU A 76 7.61 0.91 6.92
CA GLU A 76 7.24 -0.33 7.61
C GLU A 76 8.39 -1.34 7.59
N SER A 77 9.07 -1.52 6.44
CA SER A 77 10.22 -2.42 6.33
C SER A 77 11.38 -2.04 7.25
N LEU A 78 11.52 -0.76 7.56
CA LEU A 78 12.51 -0.22 8.49
C LEU A 78 12.01 -0.20 9.95
N GLY A 79 10.76 -0.60 10.22
CA GLY A 79 10.15 -0.48 11.54
C GLY A 79 10.06 0.98 12.02
N VAL A 80 9.75 1.91 11.13
CA VAL A 80 9.55 3.33 11.44
C VAL A 80 8.10 3.58 11.82
N ASP A 81 7.86 4.06 13.04
CA ASP A 81 6.54 4.40 13.51
C ASP A 81 6.02 5.69 12.88
N MET A 82 4.78 5.66 12.39
CA MET A 82 4.07 6.81 11.85
C MET A 82 2.93 7.23 12.78
N GLU A 83 2.65 8.51 12.86
CA GLU A 83 1.53 9.05 13.62
C GLU A 83 0.71 10.04 12.77
N ILE A 84 -0.57 10.21 13.14
CA ILE A 84 -1.47 11.12 12.44
C ILE A 84 -1.03 12.56 12.68
N SER A 85 -0.89 13.33 11.60
CA SER A 85 -0.65 14.77 11.64
C SER A 85 -1.93 15.54 11.31
N ASP A 86 -2.06 16.74 11.89
CA ASP A 86 -3.14 17.67 11.58
C ASP A 86 -2.89 18.31 10.20
N MET A 87 -3.88 18.23 9.31
CA MET A 87 -3.87 18.84 7.98
C MET A 87 -4.91 19.93 7.82
N SER A 88 -5.22 20.59 8.92
CA SER A 88 -6.05 21.78 8.87
C SER A 88 -5.33 22.91 8.13
N PHE A 89 -6.11 23.72 7.45
CA PHE A 89 -5.61 24.90 6.79
C PHE A 89 -6.49 26.11 7.09
N SER A 90 -5.92 27.27 6.90
CA SER A 90 -6.63 28.54 6.97
C SER A 90 -6.19 29.48 5.84
N VAL A 91 -7.08 30.37 5.50
CA VAL A 91 -6.86 31.48 4.55
C VAL A 91 -7.17 32.79 5.24
N SER A 92 -6.27 33.75 5.15
CA SER A 92 -6.44 35.10 5.61
C SER A 92 -6.03 36.06 4.50
N LEU A 93 -7.00 36.72 3.86
CA LEU A 93 -6.80 37.72 2.83
C LEU A 93 -6.90 39.11 3.43
N ASP A 94 -5.97 40.00 3.02
CA ASP A 94 -5.88 41.39 3.49
C ASP A 94 -5.87 41.49 5.04
N GLN A 95 -5.04 40.65 5.67
CA GLN A 95 -4.93 40.57 7.13
C GLN A 95 -6.29 40.37 7.85
N GLY A 96 -7.16 39.55 7.25
CA GLY A 96 -8.49 39.26 7.78
C GLY A 96 -9.57 40.30 7.47
N LEU A 97 -9.25 41.42 6.78
CA LEU A 97 -10.23 42.39 6.36
C LEU A 97 -11.03 41.88 5.14
N GLY A 98 -10.39 41.14 4.25
CA GLY A 98 -11.01 40.50 3.10
C GLY A 98 -11.80 39.22 3.49
N CYS A 99 -11.20 38.08 3.41
CA CYS A 99 -11.80 36.80 3.78
C CYS A 99 -10.87 36.05 4.74
N GLU A 100 -11.43 35.56 5.84
CA GLU A 100 -10.68 34.73 6.79
C GLU A 100 -11.52 33.54 7.23
N TRP A 101 -11.00 32.35 7.05
CA TRP A 101 -11.64 31.09 7.42
C TRP A 101 -10.63 29.96 7.55
N GLY A 102 -11.03 28.86 8.18
CA GLY A 102 -10.16 27.70 8.37
C GLY A 102 -10.94 26.42 8.59
N THR A 103 -10.25 25.31 8.75
CA THR A 103 -10.86 23.99 8.81
C THR A 103 -10.62 23.24 10.12
N ARG A 104 -9.77 23.75 10.99
CA ARG A 104 -9.32 23.04 12.19
C ARG A 104 -10.42 22.77 13.21
N ASN A 105 -11.15 23.81 13.60
CA ASN A 105 -12.15 23.74 14.67
C ASN A 105 -13.59 23.66 14.13
N GLY A 106 -13.77 23.08 12.95
CA GLY A 106 -15.08 22.92 12.33
C GLY A 106 -15.80 24.24 12.07
N PHE A 107 -17.05 24.36 12.51
CA PHE A 107 -17.87 25.56 12.26
C PHE A 107 -17.29 26.85 12.84
N SER A 108 -16.60 26.80 13.97
CA SER A 108 -16.00 27.98 14.59
C SER A 108 -14.87 28.59 13.76
N SER A 109 -14.04 27.77 13.09
CA SER A 109 -13.03 28.25 12.15
C SER A 109 -13.60 28.59 10.78
N PHE A 110 -14.62 27.82 10.34
CA PHE A 110 -15.24 28.02 9.04
C PHE A 110 -16.03 29.35 8.98
N PHE A 111 -16.74 29.68 10.05
CA PHE A 111 -17.46 30.94 10.21
C PHE A 111 -16.80 31.89 11.21
N ALA A 112 -15.47 31.88 11.28
CA ALA A 112 -14.72 32.77 12.16
C ALA A 112 -15.03 34.26 11.92
N GLN A 113 -15.34 34.61 10.69
CA GLN A 113 -15.98 35.88 10.33
C GLN A 113 -17.48 35.69 10.24
N LYS A 114 -18.25 36.22 11.21
CA LYS A 114 -19.72 36.10 11.23
C LYS A 114 -20.38 36.63 9.96
N LYS A 115 -19.77 37.64 9.31
CA LYS A 115 -20.24 38.18 8.01
C LYS A 115 -20.29 37.13 6.88
N ASN A 116 -19.46 36.08 6.95
CA ASN A 116 -19.43 35.02 5.94
C ASN A 116 -20.73 34.21 5.89
N VAL A 117 -21.46 34.10 7.02
CA VAL A 117 -22.77 33.41 7.08
C VAL A 117 -23.81 34.09 6.17
N LEU A 118 -23.76 35.43 6.07
CA LEU A 118 -24.69 36.22 5.29
C LEU A 118 -24.13 36.59 3.88
N ASN A 119 -22.91 36.19 3.58
CA ASN A 119 -22.26 36.54 2.32
C ASN A 119 -22.61 35.54 1.20
N PRO A 120 -23.36 35.93 0.17
CA PRO A 120 -23.76 35.05 -0.92
C PRO A 120 -22.57 34.53 -1.72
N TYR A 121 -21.48 35.32 -1.87
CA TYR A 121 -20.27 34.91 -2.57
C TYR A 121 -19.51 33.81 -1.80
N PHE A 122 -19.56 33.84 -0.45
CA PHE A 122 -18.99 32.76 0.37
C PHE A 122 -19.75 31.44 0.14
N TRP A 123 -21.08 31.48 0.09
CA TRP A 123 -21.91 30.31 -0.20
C TRP A 123 -21.77 29.84 -1.66
N GLN A 124 -21.54 30.77 -2.59
CA GLN A 124 -21.19 30.42 -3.98
C GLN A 124 -19.88 29.63 -4.00
N MET A 125 -18.84 30.12 -3.36
CA MET A 125 -17.55 29.41 -3.23
C MET A 125 -17.75 27.99 -2.66
N ILE A 126 -18.57 27.81 -1.63
CA ILE A 126 -18.85 26.49 -1.05
C ILE A 126 -19.51 25.55 -2.08
N ARG A 127 -20.45 26.02 -2.86
CA ARG A 127 -21.07 25.24 -3.93
C ARG A 127 -20.06 24.89 -5.04
N GLU A 128 -19.21 25.81 -5.37
CA GLU A 128 -18.15 25.63 -6.36
C GLU A 128 -17.11 24.61 -5.91
N ILE A 129 -16.80 24.55 -4.62
CA ILE A 129 -15.97 23.49 -4.01
C ILE A 129 -16.54 22.09 -4.31
N ILE A 130 -17.85 21.92 -4.13
CA ILE A 130 -18.52 20.64 -4.38
C ILE A 130 -18.53 20.31 -5.87
N ARG A 131 -18.87 21.31 -6.71
CA ARG A 131 -18.92 21.19 -8.17
C ARG A 131 -17.56 20.85 -8.76
N PHE A 132 -16.52 21.54 -8.33
CA PHE A 132 -15.16 21.35 -8.81
C PHE A 132 -14.70 19.89 -8.68
N LYS A 133 -15.05 19.24 -7.59
CA LYS A 133 -14.73 17.82 -7.40
C LYS A 133 -15.37 16.94 -8.47
N GLN A 134 -16.62 17.20 -8.83
CA GLN A 134 -17.33 16.42 -9.86
C GLN A 134 -16.77 16.72 -11.25
N ASP A 135 -16.54 18.00 -11.56
CA ASP A 135 -16.01 18.43 -12.85
C ASP A 135 -14.62 17.84 -13.12
N VAL A 136 -13.75 17.81 -12.09
CA VAL A 136 -12.43 17.19 -12.19
C VAL A 136 -12.51 15.67 -12.39
N ILE A 137 -13.39 14.97 -11.66
CA ILE A 137 -13.57 13.53 -11.87
C ILE A 137 -14.01 13.24 -13.31
N SER A 138 -15.01 13.96 -13.80
CA SER A 138 -15.51 13.80 -15.17
C SER A 138 -14.44 14.11 -16.23
N TYR A 139 -13.61 15.14 -16.00
CA TYR A 139 -12.50 15.46 -16.88
C TYR A 139 -11.45 14.35 -16.96
N LEU A 140 -11.10 13.76 -15.83
CA LEU A 140 -10.11 12.68 -15.78
C LEU A 140 -10.67 11.38 -16.38
N GLU A 141 -11.94 11.05 -16.12
CA GLU A 141 -12.60 9.92 -16.78
C GLU A 141 -12.64 10.11 -18.31
N ALA A 142 -12.84 11.37 -18.79
CA ALA A 142 -12.77 11.67 -20.20
C ALA A 142 -11.35 11.49 -20.77
N LEU A 143 -10.32 11.90 -20.04
CA LEU A 143 -8.91 11.72 -20.43
C LEU A 143 -8.52 10.22 -20.50
N ASP A 144 -9.04 9.40 -19.59
CA ASP A 144 -8.76 7.96 -19.57
C ASP A 144 -9.46 7.22 -20.71
N ASN A 145 -10.67 7.66 -21.08
CA ASN A 145 -11.48 7.02 -22.10
C ASN A 145 -11.21 7.53 -23.53
N ASN A 146 -10.54 8.67 -23.69
CA ASN A 146 -10.27 9.25 -25.00
C ASN A 146 -8.81 9.71 -25.11
N PRO A 147 -7.94 8.98 -25.83
CA PRO A 147 -6.55 9.34 -26.02
C PRO A 147 -6.35 10.62 -26.86
N ASP A 148 -7.36 11.08 -27.61
CA ASP A 148 -7.27 12.24 -28.51
C ASP A 148 -7.53 13.57 -27.80
N ILE A 149 -7.90 13.56 -26.52
CA ILE A 149 -8.08 14.81 -25.74
C ILE A 149 -6.70 15.45 -25.51
N ASP A 150 -6.62 16.75 -25.79
CA ASP A 150 -5.41 17.53 -25.54
C ASP A 150 -5.10 17.56 -24.03
N ARG A 151 -3.98 16.93 -23.67
CA ARG A 151 -3.50 16.84 -22.28
C ARG A 151 -2.66 18.04 -21.86
N ASN A 152 -2.62 19.09 -22.69
CA ASN A 152 -1.86 20.31 -22.40
C ASN A 152 -2.71 21.37 -21.66
N ASP A 153 -3.97 21.11 -21.36
CA ASP A 153 -4.81 22.02 -20.59
C ASP A 153 -4.23 22.26 -19.20
N THR A 154 -3.99 23.52 -18.90
CA THR A 154 -3.59 23.92 -17.54
C THR A 154 -4.81 23.98 -16.62
N LEU A 155 -4.59 23.82 -15.31
CA LEU A 155 -5.66 24.00 -14.33
C LEU A 155 -6.31 25.40 -14.44
N GLY A 156 -5.54 26.43 -14.79
CA GLY A 156 -6.06 27.77 -15.05
C GLY A 156 -7.07 27.80 -16.21
N GLN A 157 -6.76 27.14 -17.32
CA GLN A 157 -7.67 27.00 -18.47
C GLN A 157 -8.92 26.19 -18.10
N PHE A 158 -8.76 25.08 -17.37
CA PHE A 158 -9.87 24.28 -16.85
C PHE A 158 -10.83 25.13 -15.99
N ILE A 159 -10.30 25.94 -15.08
CA ILE A 159 -11.09 26.80 -14.19
C ILE A 159 -11.82 27.89 -14.98
N GLN A 160 -11.14 28.51 -15.94
CA GLN A 160 -11.73 29.53 -16.79
C GLN A 160 -12.86 28.95 -17.67
N SER A 161 -12.63 27.80 -18.27
CA SER A 161 -13.62 27.11 -19.12
C SER A 161 -14.87 26.69 -18.35
N HIS A 162 -14.74 26.35 -17.04
CA HIS A 162 -15.85 25.98 -16.20
C HIS A 162 -16.48 27.13 -15.40
N GLY A 163 -15.96 28.37 -15.55
CA GLY A 163 -16.56 29.57 -14.98
C GLY A 163 -16.59 29.66 -13.46
N TYR A 164 -15.50 29.24 -12.79
CA TYR A 164 -15.37 29.34 -11.32
C TYR A 164 -15.13 30.78 -10.88
N SER A 165 -15.71 31.16 -9.73
CA SER A 165 -15.60 32.52 -9.18
C SER A 165 -14.17 32.85 -8.74
N GLU A 166 -13.86 34.15 -8.74
CA GLU A 166 -12.56 34.63 -8.25
C GLU A 166 -12.29 34.30 -6.80
N LEU A 167 -13.33 34.30 -5.96
CA LEU A 167 -13.22 33.91 -4.54
C LEU A 167 -12.88 32.43 -4.42
N PHE A 168 -13.49 31.55 -5.22
CA PHE A 168 -13.15 30.14 -5.27
C PHE A 168 -11.69 29.94 -5.65
N GLN A 169 -11.22 30.62 -6.71
CA GLN A 169 -9.85 30.53 -7.18
C GLN A 169 -8.84 30.95 -6.10
N LYS A 170 -9.09 32.07 -5.40
CA LYS A 170 -8.16 32.65 -4.42
C LYS A 170 -8.24 32.01 -3.03
N ALA A 171 -9.38 31.49 -2.63
CA ALA A 171 -9.63 31.04 -1.26
C ALA A 171 -9.81 29.52 -1.11
N TYR A 172 -9.94 28.75 -2.17
CA TYR A 172 -10.17 27.31 -2.08
C TYR A 172 -9.26 26.46 -2.96
N LEU A 173 -8.97 26.89 -4.18
CA LEU A 173 -8.26 26.04 -5.14
C LEU A 173 -6.92 25.52 -4.62
N LEU A 174 -6.45 26.14 -3.59
CA LEU A 174 -5.21 25.82 -2.90
C LEU A 174 -5.33 24.58 -1.98
N PHE A 175 -6.53 23.95 -1.81
CA PHE A 175 -6.78 23.08 -0.66
C PHE A 175 -7.55 21.80 -0.95
N GLY A 176 -6.84 20.69 -1.06
CA GLY A 176 -7.39 19.34 -0.86
C GLY A 176 -7.16 18.88 0.58
N ARG A 177 -8.00 17.98 1.11
CA ARG A 177 -7.81 17.33 2.42
C ARG A 177 -7.41 15.86 2.26
N PRO A 178 -6.14 15.50 2.06
CA PRO A 178 -5.66 14.19 2.45
C PRO A 178 -5.44 14.16 3.97
N GLN A 179 -5.55 13.01 4.58
CA GLN A 179 -5.04 12.84 5.93
C GLN A 179 -3.53 12.54 5.85
N TRP A 180 -2.73 13.32 6.55
CA TRP A 180 -1.29 13.19 6.55
C TRP A 180 -0.80 12.41 7.76
N LEU A 181 0.30 11.70 7.53
CA LEU A 181 1.07 11.05 8.56
C LEU A 181 2.39 11.77 8.72
N THR A 182 2.88 11.85 9.94
CA THR A 182 4.23 12.27 10.23
C THR A 182 5.00 11.13 10.90
N VAL A 183 6.31 11.11 10.72
CA VAL A 183 7.17 10.14 11.40
C VAL A 183 7.20 10.45 12.89
N ARG A 184 6.84 9.48 13.71
CA ARG A 184 6.96 9.58 15.16
C ARG A 184 8.42 9.87 15.53
N TRP A 185 8.65 10.83 16.41
CA TRP A 185 9.98 11.30 16.76
C TRP A 185 10.74 11.97 15.60
N ARG A 186 10.03 12.37 14.53
CA ARG A 186 10.52 13.20 13.40
C ARG A 186 11.47 12.48 12.43
N SER A 187 11.88 13.20 11.40
CA SER A 187 12.63 12.64 10.27
C SER A 187 13.98 12.01 10.63
N HIS A 188 14.67 12.48 11.70
CA HIS A 188 15.94 11.89 12.10
C HIS A 188 15.82 10.40 12.44
N THR A 189 14.65 9.94 12.90
CA THR A 189 14.42 8.53 13.25
C THR A 189 14.57 7.63 12.04
N TYR A 190 13.89 7.93 10.93
CA TYR A 190 14.01 7.10 9.73
C TYR A 190 15.37 7.27 9.05
N VAL A 191 15.92 8.50 9.05
CA VAL A 191 17.27 8.75 8.50
C VAL A 191 18.33 7.92 9.21
N ASN A 192 18.27 7.84 10.54
CA ASN A 192 19.19 7.00 11.32
C ASN A 192 19.01 5.51 11.00
N LYS A 193 17.77 5.03 10.91
CA LYS A 193 17.50 3.63 10.55
C LYS A 193 18.01 3.28 9.16
N VAL A 194 17.77 4.14 8.16
CA VAL A 194 18.33 3.96 6.80
C VAL A 194 19.85 3.92 6.85
N LYS A 195 20.47 4.84 7.61
CA LYS A 195 21.93 4.89 7.78
C LYS A 195 22.46 3.60 8.42
N GLU A 196 21.82 3.11 9.46
CA GLU A 196 22.17 1.84 10.11
C GLU A 196 22.08 0.65 9.16
N GLU A 197 20.99 0.53 8.39
CA GLU A 197 20.85 -0.55 7.42
C GLU A 197 21.90 -0.50 6.30
N LEU A 198 22.20 0.69 5.79
CA LEU A 198 23.26 0.87 4.79
C LEU A 198 24.62 0.48 5.35
N GLN A 199 24.92 0.87 6.61
CA GLN A 199 26.19 0.53 7.27
C GLN A 199 26.29 -0.97 7.55
N LYS A 200 25.22 -1.64 7.97
CA LYS A 200 25.18 -3.11 8.11
C LYS A 200 25.46 -3.81 6.77
N GLY A 201 24.98 -3.23 5.67
CA GLY A 201 25.29 -3.68 4.32
C GLY A 201 26.71 -3.35 3.82
N GLY A 202 27.57 -2.78 4.66
CA GLY A 202 28.94 -2.41 4.31
C GLY A 202 29.07 -1.10 3.52
N CYS A 203 28.00 -0.31 3.40
CA CYS A 203 28.03 0.96 2.69
C CYS A 203 28.79 2.03 3.49
N GLN A 204 29.68 2.76 2.82
CA GLN A 204 30.32 3.94 3.39
C GLN A 204 29.46 5.18 3.15
N ILE A 205 29.17 5.91 4.23
CA ILE A 205 28.37 7.14 4.18
C ILE A 205 29.32 8.30 4.57
N ARG A 206 29.47 9.25 3.66
CA ARG A 206 30.24 10.48 3.88
C ARG A 206 29.30 11.67 3.94
N THR A 207 29.43 12.46 4.97
CA THR A 207 28.69 13.72 5.15
C THR A 207 29.68 14.89 5.18
N GLY A 208 29.23 16.09 4.79
CA GLY A 208 30.10 17.27 4.72
C GLY A 208 31.07 17.25 3.54
N CYS A 209 30.89 16.37 2.59
CA CYS A 209 31.73 16.22 1.39
C CYS A 209 30.97 16.75 0.17
N GLU A 210 31.33 17.94 -0.29
CA GLU A 210 30.67 18.55 -1.44
C GLU A 210 31.29 18.01 -2.75
N VAL A 211 30.47 17.40 -3.63
CA VAL A 211 30.91 16.96 -4.94
C VAL A 211 30.97 18.13 -5.90
N ASN A 212 32.15 18.34 -6.45
CA ASN A 212 32.40 19.39 -7.44
C ASN A 212 32.12 18.92 -8.87
N SER A 213 32.59 17.72 -9.22
CA SER A 213 32.38 17.17 -10.57
C SER A 213 32.26 15.65 -10.60
N VAL A 214 31.57 15.15 -11.62
CA VAL A 214 31.48 13.73 -11.95
C VAL A 214 31.84 13.58 -13.43
N THR A 215 32.93 12.85 -13.70
CA THR A 215 33.42 12.58 -15.04
C THR A 215 33.45 11.08 -15.33
N THR A 216 33.46 10.67 -16.58
CA THR A 216 33.43 9.25 -16.92
C THR A 216 34.55 8.91 -17.91
N ASN A 217 35.22 7.77 -17.70
CA ASN A 217 36.23 7.20 -18.60
C ASN A 217 36.08 5.68 -18.70
N GLU A 218 37.04 5.01 -19.29
CA GLU A 218 37.05 3.54 -19.48
C GLU A 218 37.09 2.80 -18.10
N GLU A 219 37.63 3.42 -17.06
CA GLU A 219 37.76 2.85 -15.73
C GLU A 219 36.47 3.00 -14.89
N GLY A 220 35.56 3.88 -15.29
CA GLY A 220 34.30 4.11 -14.61
C GLY A 220 33.95 5.58 -14.42
N CYS A 221 33.28 5.89 -13.29
CA CYS A 221 32.86 7.23 -12.91
C CYS A 221 33.81 7.81 -11.85
N THR A 222 34.52 8.89 -12.18
CA THR A 222 35.37 9.63 -11.25
C THR A 222 34.56 10.72 -10.55
N VAL A 223 34.46 10.67 -9.24
CA VAL A 223 33.79 11.68 -8.39
C VAL A 223 34.86 12.53 -7.72
N ALA A 224 34.86 13.84 -7.98
CA ALA A 224 35.78 14.80 -7.35
C ALA A 224 35.03 15.71 -6.39
N CYS A 225 35.54 15.86 -5.16
CA CYS A 225 35.00 16.72 -4.13
C CYS A 225 35.75 18.06 -4.05
N THR A 226 35.13 19.06 -3.43
CA THR A 226 35.73 20.39 -3.25
C THR A 226 36.96 20.39 -2.35
N ASP A 227 37.15 19.37 -1.49
CA ASP A 227 38.34 19.16 -0.67
C ASP A 227 39.57 18.63 -1.46
N GLY A 228 39.38 18.41 -2.77
CA GLY A 228 40.40 17.87 -3.67
C GLY A 228 40.46 16.34 -3.72
N SER A 229 39.66 15.64 -2.92
CA SER A 229 39.57 14.16 -3.00
C SER A 229 38.93 13.70 -4.31
N LYS A 230 39.48 12.61 -4.88
CA LYS A 230 38.96 11.97 -6.10
C LYS A 230 38.84 10.48 -5.88
N GLU A 231 37.73 9.90 -6.28
CA GLU A 231 37.49 8.47 -6.20
C GLU A 231 36.84 7.96 -7.48
N VAL A 232 37.21 6.73 -7.89
CA VAL A 232 36.68 6.05 -9.08
C VAL A 232 35.70 4.98 -8.62
N TYR A 233 34.56 4.92 -9.30
CA TYR A 233 33.50 3.95 -9.05
C TYR A 233 33.08 3.31 -10.37
N ASP A 234 32.72 2.03 -10.36
CA ASP A 234 32.22 1.35 -11.57
C ASP A 234 30.96 2.05 -12.12
N ARG A 235 30.13 2.59 -11.24
CA ARG A 235 28.82 3.21 -11.58
C ARG A 235 28.46 4.30 -10.58
N CYS A 236 27.66 5.26 -11.04
CA CYS A 236 27.21 6.38 -10.23
C CYS A 236 25.68 6.56 -10.34
N ILE A 237 25.02 6.86 -9.20
CA ILE A 237 23.63 7.35 -9.17
C ILE A 237 23.67 8.80 -8.73
N MET A 238 23.19 9.70 -9.62
CA MET A 238 23.05 11.13 -9.36
C MET A 238 21.68 11.39 -8.72
N ALA A 239 21.66 11.65 -7.42
CA ALA A 239 20.43 11.90 -6.63
C ALA A 239 20.29 13.36 -6.18
N ALA A 240 21.02 14.27 -6.82
CA ALA A 240 20.92 15.71 -6.60
C ALA A 240 19.80 16.33 -7.47
N HIS A 241 19.46 17.59 -7.23
CA HIS A 241 18.57 18.35 -8.11
C HIS A 241 19.12 18.37 -9.54
N ALA A 242 18.22 18.41 -10.54
CA ALA A 242 18.64 18.36 -11.94
C ALA A 242 19.62 19.49 -12.33
N PRO A 243 19.46 20.77 -11.90
CA PRO A 243 20.46 21.80 -12.15
C PRO A 243 21.81 21.52 -11.48
N ASP A 244 21.84 21.00 -10.26
CA ASP A 244 23.07 20.63 -9.57
C ASP A 244 23.73 19.44 -10.23
N THR A 245 22.97 18.50 -10.71
CA THR A 245 23.46 17.37 -11.49
C THR A 245 24.15 17.83 -12.76
N LEU A 246 23.53 18.75 -13.55
CA LEU A 246 24.15 19.34 -14.71
C LEU A 246 25.43 20.13 -14.37
N ARG A 247 25.43 20.86 -13.26
CA ARG A 247 26.63 21.58 -12.79
C ARG A 247 27.79 20.61 -12.48
N MET A 248 27.48 19.47 -11.84
CA MET A 248 28.50 18.45 -11.54
C MET A 248 29.01 17.71 -12.77
N LEU A 249 28.17 17.50 -13.79
CA LEU A 249 28.58 16.92 -15.08
C LEU A 249 29.41 17.92 -15.92
N GLY A 250 29.13 19.23 -15.76
CA GLY A 250 29.89 20.29 -16.41
C GLY A 250 29.93 20.14 -17.94
N GLU A 251 31.12 20.35 -18.52
CA GLU A 251 31.32 20.26 -19.97
C GLU A 251 31.21 18.82 -20.55
N GLU A 252 31.28 17.80 -19.70
CA GLU A 252 31.11 16.42 -20.11
C GLU A 252 29.63 15.98 -20.20
N ALA A 253 28.68 16.84 -19.82
CA ALA A 253 27.28 16.55 -20.00
C ALA A 253 26.94 16.35 -21.48
N THR A 254 26.31 15.23 -21.81
CA THR A 254 25.89 14.94 -23.18
C THR A 254 24.72 15.84 -23.59
N PHE A 255 24.51 15.99 -24.90
CA PHE A 255 23.40 16.76 -25.44
C PHE A 255 22.04 16.29 -24.85
N ASP A 256 21.81 14.98 -24.78
CA ASP A 256 20.58 14.43 -24.22
C ASP A 256 20.45 14.72 -22.72
N GLU A 257 21.53 14.65 -21.95
CA GLU A 257 21.53 15.00 -20.52
C GLU A 257 21.20 16.49 -20.32
N ILE A 258 21.80 17.38 -21.11
CA ILE A 258 21.49 18.81 -21.05
C ILE A 258 20.04 19.06 -21.43
N ARG A 259 19.55 18.43 -22.49
CA ARG A 259 18.18 18.60 -22.99
C ARG A 259 17.15 18.08 -21.97
N ILE A 260 17.34 16.88 -21.44
CA ILE A 260 16.37 16.22 -20.56
C ILE A 260 16.45 16.81 -19.15
N LEU A 261 17.62 16.90 -18.53
CA LEU A 261 17.78 17.43 -17.18
C LEU A 261 17.53 18.94 -17.12
N GLY A 262 17.89 19.68 -18.19
CA GLY A 262 17.65 21.12 -18.30
C GLY A 262 16.17 21.52 -18.42
N ALA A 263 15.28 20.57 -18.75
CA ALA A 263 13.84 20.82 -18.78
C ALA A 263 13.21 20.93 -17.38
N PHE A 264 13.89 20.43 -16.33
CA PHE A 264 13.45 20.53 -14.95
C PHE A 264 13.87 21.87 -14.36
N GLN A 265 12.96 22.82 -14.38
CA GLN A 265 13.17 24.14 -13.80
C GLN A 265 12.91 24.16 -12.30
N TYR A 266 13.56 25.11 -11.60
CA TYR A 266 13.44 25.26 -10.15
C TYR A 266 13.15 26.70 -9.77
N VAL A 267 12.29 26.88 -8.78
CA VAL A 267 12.04 28.17 -8.12
C VAL A 267 12.61 28.10 -6.70
N TYR A 268 13.39 29.11 -6.36
CA TYR A 268 14.04 29.23 -5.06
C TYR A 268 13.21 30.05 -4.09
N SER A 269 13.11 29.59 -2.85
CA SER A 269 12.37 30.23 -1.78
C SER A 269 13.26 30.48 -0.58
N ASP A 270 13.11 31.64 0.01
CA ASP A 270 13.62 31.95 1.34
C ASP A 270 12.66 31.41 2.38
N ILE A 271 13.19 30.59 3.29
CA ILE A 271 12.45 29.89 4.32
C ILE A 271 12.96 30.30 5.67
N PHE A 272 12.04 30.59 6.58
CA PHE A 272 12.34 31.03 7.93
C PHE A 272 11.67 30.13 8.96
N LEU A 273 12.44 29.59 9.90
CA LEU A 273 11.94 29.04 11.17
C LEU A 273 11.91 30.14 12.21
N HIS A 274 10.75 30.42 12.78
CA HIS A 274 10.55 31.57 13.67
C HIS A 274 9.43 31.35 14.70
N CYS A 275 9.24 32.31 15.61
CA CYS A 275 8.15 32.33 16.57
C CYS A 275 7.24 33.56 16.41
N ASP A 276 7.27 34.23 15.28
CA ASP A 276 6.50 35.43 15.00
C ASP A 276 5.04 35.12 14.72
N LYS A 277 4.13 35.62 15.57
CA LYS A 277 2.68 35.43 15.44
C LYS A 277 2.02 36.31 14.38
N THR A 278 2.71 37.36 13.92
CA THR A 278 2.17 38.29 12.90
C THR A 278 2.03 37.61 11.53
N LEU A 279 2.77 36.52 11.33
CA LEU A 279 2.70 35.64 10.16
C LEU A 279 1.72 34.48 10.34
N LEU A 280 0.74 34.60 11.22
CA LEU A 280 -0.43 33.74 11.37
C LEU A 280 -1.70 34.58 11.14
N PRO A 281 -2.86 33.96 10.87
CA PRO A 281 -4.13 34.69 10.73
C PRO A 281 -4.42 35.55 11.96
N ARG A 282 -5.06 36.68 11.75
CA ARG A 282 -5.38 37.63 12.83
C ARG A 282 -6.28 37.02 13.89
N ASN A 283 -7.25 36.18 13.47
CA ASN A 283 -8.13 35.49 14.39
C ASN A 283 -7.52 34.13 14.80
N PRO A 284 -7.11 33.93 16.07
CA PRO A 284 -6.54 32.64 16.52
C PRO A 284 -7.48 31.43 16.33
N ALA A 285 -8.79 31.65 16.23
CA ALA A 285 -9.75 30.56 16.01
C ALA A 285 -9.59 29.87 14.64
N VAL A 286 -8.95 30.53 13.68
CA VAL A 286 -8.66 29.96 12.34
C VAL A 286 -7.22 29.43 12.24
N TRP A 287 -6.36 29.62 13.23
CA TRP A 287 -5.00 29.08 13.19
C TRP A 287 -5.05 27.58 12.92
N SER A 288 -4.34 27.18 11.91
CA SER A 288 -4.34 25.83 11.37
C SER A 288 -2.90 25.36 11.15
N SER A 289 -2.72 24.11 10.85
CA SER A 289 -1.38 23.59 10.53
C SER A 289 -0.76 24.34 9.36
N TRP A 290 -1.59 24.76 8.41
CA TRP A 290 -1.21 25.51 7.22
C TRP A 290 -1.99 26.81 7.18
N ASN A 291 -1.26 27.93 7.14
CA ASN A 291 -1.88 29.26 7.17
C ASN A 291 -1.43 30.05 5.94
N PHE A 292 -2.38 30.42 5.09
CA PHE A 292 -2.15 31.18 3.89
C PHE A 292 -2.49 32.63 4.15
N LEU A 293 -1.51 33.49 3.99
CA LEU A 293 -1.64 34.93 4.15
C LEU A 293 -1.38 35.60 2.83
N GLY A 294 -2.29 36.46 2.40
CA GLY A 294 -2.16 37.15 1.13
C GLY A 294 -2.96 38.43 1.08
N THR A 295 -2.71 39.23 0.06
CA THR A 295 -3.58 40.35 -0.34
C THR A 295 -4.21 40.01 -1.67
N MET A 296 -5.32 40.63 -1.99
CA MET A 296 -6.01 40.39 -3.28
C MET A 296 -5.11 40.60 -4.51
N ASN A 297 -4.05 41.40 -4.38
CA ASN A 297 -3.18 41.81 -5.48
C ASN A 297 -1.70 41.41 -5.30
N SER A 298 -1.31 40.69 -4.28
CA SER A 298 0.10 40.37 -4.00
C SER A 298 0.38 38.88 -3.82
N ARG A 299 1.67 38.54 -3.70
CA ARG A 299 2.13 37.19 -3.46
C ARG A 299 1.54 36.64 -2.16
N VAL A 300 1.13 35.39 -2.18
CA VAL A 300 0.68 34.65 -1.01
C VAL A 300 1.90 34.11 -0.29
N CYS A 301 2.02 34.31 1.02
CA CYS A 301 2.96 33.59 1.84
C CYS A 301 2.27 32.48 2.62
N VAL A 302 3.01 31.41 2.90
CA VAL A 302 2.50 30.25 3.61
C VAL A 302 3.28 30.07 4.91
N THR A 303 2.54 30.00 5.99
CA THR A 303 3.09 29.73 7.33
C THR A 303 2.60 28.41 7.86
N TYR A 304 3.52 27.51 8.17
CA TYR A 304 3.27 26.23 8.81
C TYR A 304 3.39 26.35 10.32
N TRP A 305 2.37 25.96 11.05
CA TRP A 305 2.40 25.92 12.50
C TRP A 305 2.85 24.53 12.98
N LEU A 306 4.14 24.40 13.29
CA LEU A 306 4.79 23.12 13.56
C LEU A 306 4.28 22.44 14.83
N ASN A 307 3.83 23.20 15.84
CA ASN A 307 3.32 22.64 17.09
C ASN A 307 2.24 21.60 16.86
N ILE A 308 1.38 21.84 15.89
CA ILE A 308 0.26 20.96 15.53
C ILE A 308 0.66 20.00 14.41
N LEU A 309 1.32 20.55 13.39
CA LEU A 309 1.71 19.76 12.22
C LEU A 309 2.66 18.60 12.59
N GLN A 310 3.49 18.78 13.61
CA GLN A 310 4.47 17.79 14.07
C GLN A 310 4.22 17.28 15.49
N ASN A 311 3.04 17.46 16.02
CA ASN A 311 2.65 16.98 17.36
C ASN A 311 3.70 17.32 18.44
N LEU A 312 4.15 18.61 18.49
CA LEU A 312 5.20 19.03 19.45
C LEU A 312 4.71 19.07 20.90
N GLY A 313 3.42 18.85 21.14
CA GLY A 313 2.79 19.01 22.44
C GLY A 313 2.53 20.47 22.82
N GLU A 314 2.24 20.69 24.10
CA GLU A 314 2.03 22.03 24.63
C GLU A 314 3.39 22.77 24.75
N THR A 315 3.51 23.88 24.06
CA THR A 315 4.68 24.76 24.12
C THR A 315 4.23 26.19 24.33
N GLU A 316 5.03 26.98 25.05
CA GLU A 316 4.75 28.39 25.34
C GLU A 316 4.73 29.27 24.09
N ARG A 317 5.41 28.85 23.02
CA ARG A 317 5.61 29.65 21.80
C ARG A 317 5.14 28.88 20.58
N PRO A 318 4.54 29.54 19.59
CA PRO A 318 4.29 28.93 18.28
C PRO A 318 5.61 28.83 17.52
N TYR A 319 5.97 27.63 17.11
CA TYR A 319 7.04 27.41 16.14
C TYR A 319 6.45 27.40 14.75
N CYS A 320 6.90 28.32 13.93
CA CYS A 320 6.38 28.53 12.58
C CYS A 320 7.50 28.38 11.54
N VAL A 321 7.15 27.85 10.40
CA VAL A 321 8.00 27.91 9.21
C VAL A 321 7.25 28.69 8.15
N THR A 322 7.84 29.78 7.66
CA THR A 322 7.22 30.62 6.63
C THR A 322 8.08 30.68 5.38
N LEU A 323 7.42 30.48 4.23
CA LEU A 323 8.02 30.64 2.91
C LEU A 323 7.77 32.06 2.39
N ASN A 324 8.86 32.69 1.91
CA ASN A 324 8.83 34.01 1.28
C ASN A 324 7.96 35.01 2.06
N PRO A 325 8.22 35.21 3.37
CA PRO A 325 7.43 36.14 4.16
C PRO A 325 7.52 37.56 3.59
N PRO A 326 6.48 38.39 3.75
CA PRO A 326 6.48 39.77 3.27
C PRO A 326 7.48 40.67 4.02
N HIS A 327 7.93 40.26 5.18
CA HIS A 327 8.95 40.91 6.00
C HIS A 327 9.77 39.85 6.72
N THR A 328 10.98 40.18 7.16
CA THR A 328 11.78 39.26 7.97
C THR A 328 11.08 38.99 9.30
N PRO A 329 10.80 37.70 9.64
CA PRO A 329 10.05 37.36 10.85
C PRO A 329 10.81 37.77 12.11
N GLU A 330 10.09 38.24 13.11
CA GLU A 330 10.63 38.43 14.44
C GLU A 330 10.96 37.05 15.07
N HIS A 331 12.00 37.05 15.96
CA HIS A 331 12.46 35.80 16.58
C HIS A 331 12.78 34.70 15.58
N THR A 332 13.44 35.01 14.48
CA THR A 332 13.97 34.04 13.52
C THR A 332 15.02 33.16 14.19
N LEU A 333 14.77 31.85 14.16
CA LEU A 333 15.67 30.82 14.70
C LEU A 333 16.64 30.32 13.64
N LEU A 334 16.14 30.17 12.39
CA LEU A 334 16.91 29.67 11.26
C LEU A 334 16.38 30.26 9.96
N LYS A 335 17.28 30.56 9.03
CA LYS A 335 16.97 30.95 7.66
C LYS A 335 17.74 30.04 6.70
N TRP A 336 17.07 29.57 5.63
CA TRP A 336 17.73 28.88 4.52
C TRP A 336 16.99 29.19 3.20
N THR A 337 17.64 28.87 2.09
CA THR A 337 17.06 28.97 0.76
C THR A 337 17.08 27.59 0.10
N THR A 338 15.98 27.18 -0.51
CA THR A 338 15.90 25.90 -1.22
C THR A 338 15.20 26.07 -2.56
N GLY A 339 15.57 25.21 -3.53
CA GLY A 339 14.95 25.12 -4.83
C GLY A 339 13.86 24.06 -4.85
N HIS A 340 12.72 24.37 -5.45
CA HIS A 340 11.62 23.46 -5.66
C HIS A 340 11.45 23.21 -7.16
N PRO A 341 11.30 21.96 -7.62
CA PRO A 341 11.08 21.67 -9.02
C PRO A 341 9.71 22.23 -9.46
N VAL A 342 9.70 22.86 -10.62
CA VAL A 342 8.48 23.43 -11.22
C VAL A 342 7.87 22.42 -12.17
N PRO A 343 6.70 21.84 -11.88
CA PRO A 343 6.00 21.04 -12.84
C PRO A 343 5.61 21.84 -14.07
N SER A 344 5.93 21.27 -15.20
CA SER A 344 5.62 21.86 -16.50
C SER A 344 5.41 20.74 -17.53
N VAL A 345 4.80 21.09 -18.66
CA VAL A 345 4.69 20.15 -19.79
C VAL A 345 6.08 19.68 -20.25
N ALA A 346 7.06 20.60 -20.23
CA ALA A 346 8.45 20.26 -20.57
C ALA A 346 9.05 19.26 -19.59
N ALA A 347 8.86 19.46 -18.28
CA ALA A 347 9.32 18.53 -17.23
C ALA A 347 8.64 17.14 -17.36
N SER A 348 7.32 17.11 -17.64
CA SER A 348 6.59 15.85 -17.84
C SER A 348 7.10 15.07 -19.05
N LYS A 349 7.36 15.75 -20.19
CA LYS A 349 7.97 15.15 -21.38
C LYS A 349 9.39 14.63 -21.06
N ALA A 350 10.20 15.45 -20.40
CA ALA A 350 11.56 15.06 -20.01
C ALA A 350 11.55 13.84 -19.07
N SER A 351 10.61 13.77 -18.14
CA SER A 351 10.45 12.60 -17.26
C SER A 351 10.15 11.33 -18.05
N SER A 352 9.30 11.40 -19.08
CA SER A 352 9.02 10.25 -19.96
C SER A 352 10.20 9.86 -20.85
N GLU A 353 11.15 10.74 -21.09
CA GLU A 353 12.34 10.51 -21.93
C GLU A 353 13.61 10.16 -21.11
N LEU A 354 13.53 10.16 -19.78
CA LEU A 354 14.66 9.89 -18.89
C LEU A 354 15.34 8.54 -19.17
N TYR A 355 14.58 7.53 -19.64
CA TYR A 355 15.15 6.22 -20.04
C TYR A 355 16.23 6.35 -21.10
N GLN A 356 16.24 7.43 -21.89
CA GLN A 356 17.25 7.67 -22.93
C GLN A 356 18.64 7.98 -22.37
N ILE A 357 18.73 8.46 -21.13
CA ILE A 357 20.01 8.80 -20.47
C ILE A 357 20.36 7.87 -19.31
N GLN A 358 19.39 7.06 -18.82
CA GLN A 358 19.62 6.13 -17.72
C GLN A 358 20.65 5.06 -18.06
N GLY A 359 21.67 4.93 -17.23
CA GLY A 359 22.71 3.92 -17.36
C GLY A 359 23.72 4.14 -18.48
N LYS A 360 23.56 5.18 -19.29
CA LYS A 360 24.59 5.57 -20.25
C LYS A 360 25.81 6.06 -19.50
N ARG A 361 27.00 5.70 -19.98
CA ARG A 361 28.28 6.03 -19.34
C ARG A 361 28.42 5.55 -17.88
N GLY A 362 27.60 4.55 -17.45
CA GLY A 362 27.59 4.11 -16.05
C GLY A 362 26.92 5.08 -15.07
N ILE A 363 26.17 6.08 -15.56
CA ILE A 363 25.47 7.06 -14.73
C ILE A 363 23.95 6.81 -14.76
N TRP A 364 23.31 6.81 -13.58
CA TRP A 364 21.86 6.82 -13.39
C TRP A 364 21.43 8.11 -12.71
N PHE A 365 20.20 8.54 -13.00
CA PHE A 365 19.64 9.77 -12.46
C PHE A 365 18.37 9.45 -11.68
N CYS A 366 18.26 9.95 -10.44
CA CYS A 366 17.05 9.85 -9.64
C CYS A 366 16.82 11.14 -8.85
N GLY A 367 15.56 11.37 -8.48
CA GLY A 367 15.15 12.52 -7.70
C GLY A 367 13.67 12.77 -7.80
N ALA A 368 13.11 13.47 -6.81
CA ALA A 368 11.68 13.79 -6.77
C ALA A 368 11.19 14.65 -7.96
N TYR A 369 12.11 15.32 -8.65
CA TYR A 369 11.81 16.13 -9.84
C TYR A 369 11.28 15.30 -11.02
N GLN A 370 11.49 13.98 -11.02
CA GLN A 370 10.98 13.06 -12.05
C GLN A 370 9.45 12.86 -11.95
N GLY A 371 8.85 13.21 -10.82
CA GLY A 371 7.42 13.29 -10.58
C GLY A 371 6.99 14.70 -10.21
N TYR A 372 6.23 14.80 -9.13
CA TYR A 372 5.67 16.07 -8.63
C TYR A 372 6.50 16.73 -7.53
N GLY A 373 7.66 16.20 -7.20
CA GLY A 373 8.55 16.73 -6.17
C GLY A 373 8.32 16.15 -4.77
N PHE A 374 7.57 15.06 -4.63
CA PHE A 374 7.25 14.44 -3.36
C PHE A 374 8.24 13.35 -2.94
N HIS A 375 8.17 12.93 -1.67
CA HIS A 375 8.94 11.80 -1.15
C HIS A 375 8.70 10.52 -1.93
N GLU A 376 7.46 10.25 -2.24
CA GLU A 376 7.05 9.09 -3.02
C GLU A 376 7.75 9.08 -4.39
N ASP A 377 7.82 10.24 -5.04
CA ASP A 377 8.48 10.38 -6.33
C ASP A 377 10.00 10.16 -6.20
N GLY A 378 10.59 10.70 -5.14
CA GLY A 378 12.02 10.50 -4.85
C GLY A 378 12.37 9.04 -4.57
N LEU A 379 11.54 8.34 -3.78
CA LEU A 379 11.71 6.92 -3.51
C LEU A 379 11.55 6.09 -4.77
N LYS A 380 10.48 6.31 -5.55
CA LYS A 380 10.25 5.62 -6.82
C LYS A 380 11.42 5.79 -7.78
N ALA A 381 11.86 7.04 -7.98
CA ALA A 381 12.99 7.34 -8.86
C ALA A 381 14.28 6.62 -8.39
N GLY A 382 14.51 6.57 -7.08
CA GLY A 382 15.66 5.87 -6.49
C GLY A 382 15.61 4.37 -6.73
N VAL A 383 14.45 3.73 -6.54
CA VAL A 383 14.29 2.28 -6.78
C VAL A 383 14.42 1.96 -8.27
N VAL A 384 13.79 2.74 -9.15
CA VAL A 384 13.92 2.55 -10.62
C VAL A 384 15.37 2.64 -11.06
N ALA A 385 16.13 3.63 -10.56
CA ALA A 385 17.55 3.77 -10.87
C ALA A 385 18.38 2.59 -10.35
N ALA A 386 18.10 2.13 -9.12
CA ALA A 386 18.80 1.01 -8.51
C ALA A 386 18.49 -0.32 -9.23
N ASP A 387 17.23 -0.60 -9.54
CA ASP A 387 16.83 -1.80 -10.28
C ASP A 387 17.39 -1.79 -11.70
N GLY A 388 17.39 -0.64 -12.38
CA GLY A 388 18.02 -0.47 -13.68
C GLY A 388 19.53 -0.76 -13.63
N MET A 389 20.22 -0.26 -12.61
CA MET A 389 21.64 -0.51 -12.38
C MET A 389 21.94 -1.99 -12.11
N LEU A 390 21.05 -2.67 -11.37
CA LEU A 390 21.16 -4.09 -11.01
C LEU A 390 20.60 -5.04 -12.08
N ARG A 391 20.02 -4.52 -13.16
CA ARG A 391 19.32 -5.28 -14.20
C ARG A 391 18.19 -6.16 -13.66
N ARG A 392 17.46 -5.66 -12.68
CA ARG A 392 16.29 -6.31 -12.08
C ARG A 392 15.01 -5.75 -12.70
N ASN A 393 13.94 -6.56 -12.73
CA ASN A 393 12.61 -6.06 -13.08
C ASN A 393 12.09 -5.19 -11.94
N CYS A 394 11.75 -3.96 -12.26
CA CYS A 394 11.20 -3.03 -11.27
C CYS A 394 9.81 -3.49 -10.82
N SER A 395 9.62 -3.63 -9.53
CA SER A 395 8.34 -4.01 -8.90
C SER A 395 7.47 -2.80 -8.52
N ILE A 396 7.95 -1.58 -8.79
CA ILE A 396 7.21 -0.37 -8.47
C ILE A 396 6.11 -0.14 -9.50
N LEU A 397 4.92 0.16 -9.01
CA LEU A 397 3.79 0.57 -9.83
C LEU A 397 4.03 1.98 -10.37
N ASP A 398 4.18 2.09 -11.69
CA ASP A 398 4.45 3.36 -12.39
C ASP A 398 3.34 4.40 -12.25
N ASN A 399 2.11 3.96 -11.95
CA ASN A 399 0.99 4.84 -11.63
C ASN A 399 0.10 4.18 -10.57
N PRO A 400 -0.22 4.85 -9.46
CA PRO A 400 -1.29 4.37 -8.61
C PRO A 400 -2.56 4.33 -9.47
N LYS A 401 -3.07 3.13 -9.73
CA LYS A 401 -4.37 2.97 -10.37
C LYS A 401 -5.37 3.76 -9.54
N HIS A 402 -6.06 4.71 -10.16
CA HIS A 402 -7.14 5.42 -9.50
C HIS A 402 -8.23 4.38 -9.21
N MET A 403 -8.31 3.96 -7.94
CA MET A 403 -9.34 3.03 -7.50
C MET A 403 -10.64 3.82 -7.32
N VAL A 404 -11.36 4.06 -8.41
CA VAL A 404 -12.69 4.66 -8.36
C VAL A 404 -13.70 3.54 -8.10
N PRO A 405 -14.22 3.40 -6.86
CA PRO A 405 -15.17 2.35 -6.57
C PRO A 405 -16.53 2.67 -7.19
N THR A 406 -17.15 1.67 -7.80
CA THR A 406 -18.56 1.71 -8.18
C THR A 406 -19.47 1.86 -6.95
N TRP A 407 -20.74 2.20 -7.15
CA TRP A 407 -21.72 2.29 -6.05
C TRP A 407 -21.78 1.03 -5.16
N PRO A 408 -21.84 -0.21 -5.73
CA PRO A 408 -21.81 -1.43 -4.93
C PRO A 408 -20.49 -1.63 -4.18
N GLU A 409 -19.36 -1.36 -4.82
CA GLU A 409 -18.03 -1.46 -4.20
C GLU A 409 -17.84 -0.45 -3.07
N THR A 410 -18.40 0.75 -3.23
CA THR A 410 -18.43 1.76 -2.16
C THR A 410 -19.20 1.25 -0.94
N GLY A 411 -20.36 0.64 -1.17
CA GLY A 411 -21.14 0.02 -0.10
C GLY A 411 -20.38 -1.13 0.56
N ALA A 412 -19.76 -1.99 -0.25
CA ALA A 412 -18.95 -3.11 0.23
C ALA A 412 -17.74 -2.65 1.06
N ARG A 413 -17.00 -1.64 0.59
CA ARG A 413 -15.89 -1.02 1.33
C ARG A 413 -16.31 -0.52 2.71
N ILE A 414 -17.48 0.13 2.79
CA ILE A 414 -18.04 0.59 4.07
C ILE A 414 -18.34 -0.58 5.00
N VAL A 415 -18.94 -1.63 4.47
CA VAL A 415 -19.33 -2.82 5.23
C VAL A 415 -18.09 -3.53 5.78
N VAL A 416 -17.10 -3.82 4.92
CA VAL A 416 -15.87 -4.50 5.32
C VAL A 416 -15.08 -3.68 6.35
N THR A 417 -14.87 -2.39 6.10
CA THR A 417 -14.11 -1.54 7.04
C THR A 417 -14.82 -1.39 8.41
N ARG A 418 -16.15 -1.33 8.43
CA ARG A 418 -16.91 -1.34 9.68
C ARG A 418 -16.84 -2.69 10.40
N PHE A 419 -16.91 -3.78 9.66
CA PHE A 419 -16.75 -5.12 10.21
C PHE A 419 -15.38 -5.26 10.86
N LEU A 420 -14.28 -5.01 10.12
CA LEU A 420 -12.92 -5.11 10.64
C LEU A 420 -12.74 -4.22 11.88
N LYS A 421 -13.26 -3.00 11.86
CA LYS A 421 -13.20 -2.09 13.01
C LYS A 421 -13.88 -2.64 14.27
N SER A 422 -14.97 -3.39 14.12
CA SER A 422 -15.67 -4.01 15.25
C SER A 422 -15.12 -5.38 15.63
N PHE A 423 -14.57 -6.10 14.68
CA PHE A 423 -14.08 -7.46 14.85
C PHE A 423 -12.67 -7.50 15.46
N ILE A 424 -11.77 -6.62 15.02
CA ILE A 424 -10.39 -6.60 15.51
C ILE A 424 -10.32 -5.95 16.88
N GLN A 425 -10.26 -6.76 17.92
CA GLN A 425 -10.11 -6.37 19.32
C GLN A 425 -8.69 -6.58 19.84
N THR A 426 -7.87 -7.38 19.16
CA THR A 426 -6.45 -7.63 19.45
C THR A 426 -5.67 -7.81 18.15
N GLY A 427 -4.38 -7.48 18.15
CA GLY A 427 -3.57 -7.43 16.93
C GLY A 427 -3.82 -6.17 16.09
N CYS A 428 -3.18 -6.10 14.93
CA CYS A 428 -3.27 -4.94 14.03
C CYS A 428 -3.38 -5.39 12.56
N ILE A 429 -4.42 -4.91 11.86
CA ILE A 429 -4.56 -5.08 10.40
C ILE A 429 -4.52 -3.72 9.74
N ILE A 430 -3.70 -3.57 8.70
CA ILE A 430 -3.59 -2.36 7.89
C ILE A 430 -3.98 -2.71 6.45
N LEU A 431 -4.93 -1.98 5.89
CA LEU A 431 -5.27 -2.05 4.46
C LEU A 431 -4.68 -0.82 3.76
N LEU A 432 -3.82 -1.06 2.79
CA LEU A 432 -3.16 -0.04 1.95
C LEU A 432 -3.80 -0.11 0.56
N GLU A 433 -4.71 0.78 0.23
CA GLU A 433 -5.27 0.84 -1.12
C GLU A 433 -4.27 1.48 -2.09
N GLU A 434 -4.14 0.96 -3.29
CA GLU A 434 -3.31 1.58 -4.34
C GLU A 434 -3.76 3.00 -4.70
N GLY A 435 -5.02 3.33 -4.46
CA GLY A 435 -5.54 4.69 -4.56
C GLY A 435 -5.10 5.63 -3.43
N GLY A 436 -4.25 5.16 -2.49
CA GLY A 436 -3.66 5.96 -1.43
C GLY A 436 -4.46 6.02 -0.13
N THR A 437 -5.55 5.25 0.01
CA THR A 437 -6.30 5.20 1.28
C THR A 437 -5.73 4.14 2.20
N ILE A 438 -5.50 4.49 3.46
CA ILE A 438 -5.07 3.55 4.51
C ILE A 438 -6.16 3.39 5.55
N PHE A 439 -6.47 2.13 5.89
CA PHE A 439 -7.30 1.78 7.03
C PHE A 439 -6.47 0.99 8.03
N THR A 440 -6.40 1.48 9.26
CA THR A 440 -5.75 0.78 10.37
C THR A 440 -6.80 0.30 11.36
N PHE A 441 -6.78 -1.01 11.65
CA PHE A 441 -7.63 -1.68 12.62
C PHE A 441 -6.74 -2.23 13.71
N GLN A 442 -6.61 -1.51 14.81
CA GLN A 442 -5.75 -1.88 15.93
C GLN A 442 -6.58 -2.23 17.17
N GLY A 443 -6.34 -3.39 17.72
CA GLY A 443 -6.87 -3.84 19.00
C GLY A 443 -5.89 -3.62 20.14
N ILE A 444 -6.18 -4.23 21.30
CA ILE A 444 -5.34 -4.17 22.51
C ILE A 444 -4.13 -5.10 22.31
N GLU A 445 -2.92 -4.57 22.40
CA GLU A 445 -1.67 -5.31 22.16
C GLU A 445 -1.39 -6.41 23.21
N SER A 446 -1.98 -6.33 24.39
CA SER A 446 -1.68 -7.25 25.50
C SER A 446 -2.02 -8.74 25.24
N LYS A 447 -2.88 -9.03 24.26
CA LYS A 447 -3.30 -10.39 23.93
C LYS A 447 -2.72 -10.92 22.62
N CYS A 448 -2.44 -10.05 21.67
CA CYS A 448 -1.83 -10.38 20.39
C CYS A 448 -1.06 -9.17 19.90
N SER A 449 0.24 -9.30 19.71
CA SER A 449 1.13 -8.25 19.19
C SER A 449 1.32 -8.33 17.68
N LEU A 450 0.67 -9.28 17.00
CA LEU A 450 0.84 -9.47 15.57
C LEU A 450 0.28 -8.31 14.77
N LYS A 451 1.00 -7.95 13.71
CA LYS A 451 0.64 -6.89 12.76
C LYS A 451 0.70 -7.46 11.35
N VAL A 452 -0.25 -7.08 10.51
CA VAL A 452 -0.25 -7.42 9.09
C VAL A 452 -0.70 -6.23 8.24
N SER A 453 -0.01 -6.02 7.12
CA SER A 453 -0.35 -5.00 6.12
C SER A 453 -0.72 -5.66 4.80
N LEU A 454 -1.91 -5.34 4.30
CA LEU A 454 -2.44 -5.81 3.02
C LEU A 454 -2.46 -4.64 2.04
N ARG A 455 -1.88 -4.83 0.86
CA ARG A 455 -1.98 -3.90 -0.25
C ARG A 455 -3.16 -4.28 -1.13
N VAL A 456 -4.17 -3.43 -1.21
CA VAL A 456 -5.39 -3.64 -2.01
C VAL A 456 -5.19 -3.05 -3.39
N HIS A 457 -5.20 -3.92 -4.41
CA HIS A 457 -4.96 -3.57 -5.83
C HIS A 457 -6.26 -3.31 -6.60
N SER A 458 -7.39 -3.82 -6.10
CA SER A 458 -8.70 -3.69 -6.77
C SER A 458 -9.83 -3.52 -5.76
N MET A 459 -10.82 -2.69 -6.07
CA MET A 459 -12.04 -2.54 -5.27
C MET A 459 -12.90 -3.81 -5.22
N GLN A 460 -12.66 -4.77 -6.13
CA GLN A 460 -13.26 -6.10 -6.09
C GLN A 460 -12.93 -6.87 -4.81
N PHE A 461 -11.78 -6.59 -4.18
CA PHE A 461 -11.47 -7.07 -2.83
C PHE A 461 -12.65 -6.86 -1.86
N TYR A 462 -13.13 -5.62 -1.76
CA TYR A 462 -14.22 -5.30 -0.84
C TYR A 462 -15.52 -5.96 -1.23
N TRP A 463 -15.81 -6.01 -2.53
CA TRP A 463 -17.03 -6.66 -3.02
C TRP A 463 -17.05 -8.15 -2.72
N LYS A 464 -15.95 -8.85 -3.01
CA LYS A 464 -15.79 -10.28 -2.74
C LYS A 464 -15.90 -10.58 -1.25
N VAL A 465 -15.16 -9.84 -0.41
CA VAL A 465 -15.19 -10.02 1.04
C VAL A 465 -16.57 -9.71 1.63
N ALA A 466 -17.25 -8.64 1.19
CA ALA A 466 -18.57 -8.29 1.69
C ALA A 466 -19.65 -9.30 1.29
N THR A 467 -19.54 -9.92 0.12
CA THR A 467 -20.57 -10.81 -0.43
C THR A 467 -20.32 -12.30 -0.15
N GLN A 468 -19.07 -12.71 0.08
CA GLN A 468 -18.66 -14.10 0.22
C GLN A 468 -17.82 -14.38 1.48
N ALA A 469 -17.60 -13.37 2.32
CA ALA A 469 -16.86 -13.46 3.58
C ALA A 469 -15.44 -14.08 3.40
N ASP A 470 -15.13 -15.16 4.13
CA ASP A 470 -13.84 -15.86 4.12
C ASP A 470 -13.49 -16.45 2.73
N ILE A 471 -14.48 -17.01 2.03
CA ILE A 471 -14.30 -17.49 0.65
C ILE A 471 -13.95 -16.32 -0.27
N GLY A 472 -14.63 -15.18 -0.10
CA GLY A 472 -14.36 -13.97 -0.87
C GLY A 472 -12.97 -13.39 -0.59
N LEU A 473 -12.48 -13.51 0.64
CA LEU A 473 -11.12 -13.11 1.00
C LEU A 473 -10.08 -14.00 0.29
N ALA A 474 -10.29 -15.32 0.31
CA ALA A 474 -9.43 -16.27 -0.38
C ALA A 474 -9.45 -16.04 -1.91
N ASP A 475 -10.64 -15.86 -2.49
CA ASP A 475 -10.82 -15.59 -3.91
C ASP A 475 -10.14 -14.27 -4.34
N ALA A 476 -10.25 -13.22 -3.52
CA ALA A 476 -9.57 -11.97 -3.75
C ALA A 476 -8.03 -12.10 -3.73
N PHE A 477 -7.49 -12.92 -2.82
CA PHE A 477 -6.05 -13.21 -2.77
C PHE A 477 -5.58 -13.99 -4.01
N ILE A 478 -6.30 -15.04 -4.39
CA ILE A 478 -5.98 -15.87 -5.56
C ILE A 478 -5.99 -15.06 -6.86
N HIS A 479 -6.94 -14.13 -6.99
CA HIS A 479 -7.05 -13.27 -8.18
C HIS A 479 -6.13 -12.04 -8.14
N GLY A 480 -5.36 -11.86 -7.06
CA GLY A 480 -4.46 -10.71 -6.93
C GLY A 480 -5.18 -9.37 -6.69
N ASP A 481 -6.42 -9.39 -6.16
CA ASP A 481 -7.11 -8.15 -5.77
C ASP A 481 -6.43 -7.47 -4.57
N PHE A 482 -5.64 -8.23 -3.81
CA PHE A 482 -4.73 -7.73 -2.80
C PHE A 482 -3.49 -8.63 -2.66
N SER A 483 -2.44 -8.10 -2.05
CA SER A 483 -1.22 -8.83 -1.67
C SER A 483 -0.79 -8.46 -0.25
N PHE A 484 0.11 -9.24 0.32
CA PHE A 484 0.75 -8.91 1.59
C PHE A 484 2.01 -8.09 1.37
N VAL A 485 2.23 -7.06 2.20
CA VAL A 485 3.48 -6.29 2.22
C VAL A 485 4.61 -7.20 2.66
N ASP A 486 4.42 -7.93 3.76
CA ASP A 486 5.29 -9.03 4.13
C ASP A 486 4.85 -10.31 3.42
N LYS A 487 5.65 -10.75 2.44
CA LYS A 487 5.36 -11.94 1.62
C LYS A 487 5.60 -13.26 2.36
N HIS A 488 6.39 -13.26 3.44
CA HIS A 488 6.74 -14.47 4.17
C HIS A 488 5.72 -14.77 5.28
N GLU A 489 5.43 -13.78 6.11
CA GLU A 489 4.61 -13.97 7.30
C GLU A 489 3.20 -13.35 7.20
N GLY A 490 2.97 -12.52 6.20
CA GLY A 490 1.73 -11.73 6.10
C GLY A 490 0.47 -12.58 6.09
N LEU A 491 0.43 -13.68 5.33
CA LEU A 491 -0.73 -14.57 5.29
C LEU A 491 -0.94 -15.28 6.64
N LEU A 492 0.14 -15.79 7.23
CA LEU A 492 0.09 -16.45 8.54
C LEU A 492 -0.40 -15.48 9.62
N ASN A 493 0.18 -14.28 9.68
CA ASN A 493 -0.18 -13.25 10.64
C ASN A 493 -1.65 -12.83 10.51
N LEU A 494 -2.19 -12.71 9.28
CA LEU A 494 -3.61 -12.43 9.07
C LEU A 494 -4.51 -13.51 9.67
N ILE A 495 -4.20 -14.79 9.39
CA ILE A 495 -4.95 -15.93 9.90
C ILE A 495 -4.88 -15.98 11.43
N MET A 496 -3.69 -15.80 12.01
CA MET A 496 -3.50 -15.81 13.45
C MET A 496 -4.24 -14.67 14.17
N ILE A 497 -4.25 -13.47 13.57
CA ILE A 497 -5.05 -12.33 14.08
C ILE A 497 -6.55 -12.68 14.05
N PHE A 498 -7.06 -13.28 12.98
CA PHE A 498 -8.45 -13.69 12.90
C PHE A 498 -8.81 -14.75 13.93
N ILE A 499 -7.95 -15.76 14.15
CA ILE A 499 -8.12 -16.78 15.18
C ILE A 499 -8.17 -16.14 16.58
N ALA A 500 -7.22 -15.24 16.89
CA ALA A 500 -7.17 -14.56 18.19
C ALA A 500 -8.43 -13.72 18.47
N ASN A 501 -9.08 -13.19 17.43
CA ASN A 501 -10.30 -12.39 17.57
C ASN A 501 -11.58 -13.23 17.57
N ARG A 502 -11.58 -14.43 16.95
CA ARG A 502 -12.73 -15.34 16.92
C ARG A 502 -13.19 -15.75 18.30
N ASP A 503 -12.25 -16.05 19.20
CA ASP A 503 -12.51 -16.61 20.52
C ASP A 503 -12.86 -15.52 21.57
N LEU A 504 -12.64 -14.26 21.24
CA LEU A 504 -13.10 -13.15 22.06
C LEU A 504 -14.62 -13.05 21.90
N LYS A 505 -15.36 -13.47 22.94
CA LYS A 505 -16.83 -13.38 22.96
C LYS A 505 -17.26 -11.98 22.55
N LEU A 506 -17.76 -11.87 21.34
CA LEU A 506 -18.42 -10.69 20.83
C LEU A 506 -19.63 -10.42 21.73
N SER A 507 -19.53 -9.50 22.69
CA SER A 507 -20.69 -8.88 23.32
C SER A 507 -21.33 -7.91 22.30
N VAL A 508 -21.58 -8.42 21.10
CA VAL A 508 -22.37 -7.72 20.11
C VAL A 508 -23.78 -7.75 20.64
N LYS A 509 -24.25 -6.62 21.20
CA LYS A 509 -25.68 -6.37 21.32
C LYS A 509 -26.27 -6.68 19.95
N ARG A 510 -26.98 -7.79 19.85
CA ARG A 510 -27.66 -8.31 18.68
C ARG A 510 -28.61 -7.24 18.14
N ARG A 511 -28.09 -6.37 17.28
CA ARG A 511 -28.93 -5.55 16.42
C ARG A 511 -29.30 -6.42 15.23
N TRP A 512 -30.49 -6.94 15.21
CA TRP A 512 -31.07 -7.91 14.26
C TRP A 512 -31.03 -7.46 12.79
N TRP A 513 -30.58 -6.24 12.50
CA TRP A 513 -30.58 -5.61 11.17
C TRP A 513 -29.17 -5.24 10.71
N SER A 514 -28.19 -6.12 10.91
CA SER A 514 -26.87 -5.92 10.28
C SER A 514 -26.98 -6.24 8.79
N PRO A 515 -26.66 -5.32 7.87
CA PRO A 515 -26.62 -5.59 6.44
C PRO A 515 -25.72 -6.79 6.06
N LEU A 516 -24.69 -7.05 6.87
CA LEU A 516 -23.80 -8.21 6.75
C LEU A 516 -24.52 -9.54 6.96
N LEU A 517 -25.41 -9.64 7.96
CA LEU A 517 -26.19 -10.87 8.19
C LEU A 517 -27.14 -11.14 7.02
N PHE A 518 -27.74 -10.08 6.46
CA PHE A 518 -28.63 -10.20 5.30
C PHE A 518 -27.83 -10.62 4.05
N ILE A 519 -26.68 -10.01 3.79
CA ILE A 519 -25.81 -10.35 2.64
C ILE A 519 -25.23 -11.76 2.83
N SER A 520 -24.80 -12.13 4.03
CA SER A 520 -24.33 -13.47 4.35
C SER A 520 -25.45 -14.52 4.17
N ALA A 521 -26.67 -14.23 4.57
CA ALA A 521 -27.81 -15.11 4.36
C ALA A 521 -28.14 -15.29 2.87
N LEU A 522 -28.10 -14.20 2.07
CA LEU A 522 -28.28 -14.26 0.62
C LEU A 522 -27.18 -15.06 -0.06
N SER A 523 -25.92 -14.87 0.33
CA SER A 523 -24.80 -15.65 -0.18
C SER A 523 -24.92 -17.12 0.19
N SER A 524 -25.27 -17.43 1.44
CA SER A 524 -25.51 -18.80 1.89
C SER A 524 -26.67 -19.45 1.14
N ALA A 525 -27.75 -18.72 0.87
CA ALA A 525 -28.87 -19.20 0.07
C ALA A 525 -28.46 -19.44 -1.38
N LYS A 526 -27.67 -18.55 -2.00
CA LYS A 526 -27.11 -18.74 -3.34
C LYS A 526 -26.25 -20.01 -3.42
N TYR A 527 -25.33 -20.18 -2.48
CA TYR A 527 -24.45 -21.37 -2.44
C TYR A 527 -25.26 -22.64 -2.15
N PHE A 528 -26.27 -22.57 -1.28
CA PHE A 528 -27.18 -23.69 -1.04
C PHE A 528 -27.96 -24.07 -2.31
N ILE A 529 -28.53 -23.12 -3.02
CA ILE A 529 -29.24 -23.36 -4.30
C ILE A 529 -28.27 -23.95 -5.34
N GLN A 530 -27.05 -23.38 -5.43
CA GLN A 530 -26.04 -23.88 -6.34
C GLN A 530 -25.58 -25.30 -5.95
N HIS A 531 -25.46 -25.60 -4.66
CA HIS A 531 -25.13 -26.94 -4.16
C HIS A 531 -26.25 -27.94 -4.46
N VAL A 532 -27.50 -27.57 -4.19
CA VAL A 532 -28.66 -28.43 -4.47
C VAL A 532 -28.89 -28.64 -5.99
N SER A 533 -28.58 -27.62 -6.80
CA SER A 533 -28.70 -27.72 -8.26
C SER A 533 -27.55 -28.50 -8.92
N ASN A 534 -26.40 -28.62 -8.27
CA ASN A 534 -25.27 -29.40 -8.76
C ASN A 534 -25.48 -30.89 -8.49
N ARG A 535 -26.13 -31.56 -9.46
CA ARG A 535 -26.26 -33.02 -9.41
C ARG A 535 -24.86 -33.66 -9.50
N ASN A 536 -24.61 -34.66 -8.67
CA ASN A 536 -23.35 -35.42 -8.67
C ASN A 536 -23.30 -36.37 -9.91
N THR A 537 -23.15 -35.77 -11.09
CA THR A 537 -22.96 -36.52 -12.34
C THR A 537 -21.51 -37.01 -12.43
N LEU A 538 -21.26 -38.06 -13.23
CA LEU A 538 -19.91 -38.59 -13.48
C LEU A 538 -18.92 -37.50 -13.92
N THR A 539 -19.38 -36.66 -14.86
CA THR A 539 -18.55 -35.52 -15.36
C THR A 539 -18.26 -34.49 -14.26
N GLN A 540 -19.25 -34.18 -13.43
CA GLN A 540 -19.07 -33.21 -12.36
C GLN A 540 -18.18 -33.75 -11.25
N ALA A 541 -18.30 -35.01 -10.89
CA ALA A 541 -17.42 -35.67 -9.92
C ALA A 541 -15.96 -35.62 -10.39
N ARG A 542 -15.72 -35.99 -11.67
CA ARG A 542 -14.35 -35.90 -12.24
C ARG A 542 -13.81 -34.50 -12.25
N ARG A 543 -14.60 -33.49 -12.65
CA ARG A 543 -14.16 -32.07 -12.60
C ARG A 543 -13.84 -31.59 -11.20
N ASN A 544 -14.62 -31.96 -10.21
CA ASN A 544 -14.40 -31.53 -8.82
C ASN A 544 -13.10 -32.13 -8.26
N ILE A 545 -12.86 -33.42 -8.50
CA ILE A 545 -11.66 -34.12 -8.05
C ILE A 545 -10.41 -33.58 -8.75
N SER A 546 -10.46 -33.48 -10.10
CA SER A 546 -9.35 -32.92 -10.88
C SER A 546 -9.01 -31.49 -10.45
N ARG A 547 -10.00 -30.64 -10.27
CA ARG A 547 -9.77 -29.25 -9.85
C ARG A 547 -9.10 -29.13 -8.46
N HIS A 548 -9.28 -30.11 -7.59
CA HIS A 548 -8.72 -30.09 -6.24
C HIS A 548 -7.39 -30.84 -6.14
N TYR A 549 -7.27 -32.02 -6.75
CA TYR A 549 -6.12 -32.89 -6.59
C TYR A 549 -5.10 -32.84 -7.73
N ASP A 550 -5.47 -32.31 -8.91
CA ASP A 550 -4.55 -32.17 -10.05
C ASP A 550 -3.85 -30.81 -10.07
N LEU A 551 -3.76 -30.11 -8.92
CA LEU A 551 -3.01 -28.86 -8.80
C LEU A 551 -1.52 -29.09 -9.08
N SER A 552 -0.86 -29.94 -8.30
CA SER A 552 0.42 -30.60 -8.59
C SER A 552 0.83 -31.49 -7.41
N ASN A 553 1.61 -32.55 -7.67
CA ASN A 553 2.15 -33.40 -6.60
C ASN A 553 3.19 -32.64 -5.76
N GLU A 554 3.92 -31.70 -6.38
CA GLU A 554 4.89 -30.84 -5.69
C GLU A 554 4.23 -29.97 -4.64
N LEU A 555 3.06 -29.37 -4.95
CA LEU A 555 2.32 -28.58 -3.98
C LEU A 555 1.96 -29.40 -2.74
N PHE A 556 1.43 -30.61 -2.93
CA PHE A 556 1.05 -31.47 -1.82
C PHE A 556 2.25 -31.94 -1.02
N SER A 557 3.40 -32.21 -1.66
CA SER A 557 4.63 -32.60 -0.99
C SER A 557 5.25 -31.52 -0.10
N LEU A 558 4.88 -30.23 -0.29
CA LEU A 558 5.37 -29.12 0.55
C LEU A 558 4.84 -29.19 2.00
N PHE A 559 3.68 -29.78 2.22
CA PHE A 559 3.04 -29.78 3.53
C PHE A 559 2.61 -31.17 4.03
N LEU A 560 2.61 -32.20 3.18
CA LEU A 560 2.41 -33.58 3.58
C LEU A 560 3.76 -34.25 3.89
N ASP A 561 3.69 -35.29 4.73
CA ASP A 561 4.83 -36.17 5.00
C ASP A 561 5.11 -37.12 3.81
N GLU A 562 6.16 -37.94 3.89
CA GLU A 562 6.54 -38.88 2.84
C GLU A 562 5.45 -39.89 2.46
N THR A 563 4.49 -40.14 3.35
CA THR A 563 3.34 -41.01 3.03
C THR A 563 2.41 -40.37 2.04
N MET A 564 2.44 -39.04 1.86
CA MET A 564 1.50 -38.27 1.06
C MET A 564 0.05 -38.54 1.44
N THR A 565 -0.21 -38.79 2.73
CA THR A 565 -1.56 -39.09 3.21
C THR A 565 -2.32 -37.80 3.53
N TYR A 566 -3.27 -37.43 2.69
CA TYR A 566 -4.07 -36.20 2.80
C TYR A 566 -5.33 -36.39 3.64
N SER A 567 -5.15 -36.91 4.85
CA SER A 567 -6.20 -37.03 5.87
C SER A 567 -5.55 -37.01 7.26
N CYS A 568 -6.34 -36.74 8.32
CA CYS A 568 -5.81 -36.59 9.66
C CYS A 568 -5.10 -37.88 10.13
N ALA A 569 -3.95 -37.71 10.82
CA ALA A 569 -3.18 -38.77 11.43
C ALA A 569 -3.74 -39.16 12.81
N ILE A 570 -3.27 -40.28 13.37
CA ILE A 570 -3.57 -40.71 14.75
C ILE A 570 -2.32 -40.57 15.57
N PHE A 571 -2.21 -39.48 16.31
CA PHE A 571 -1.09 -39.17 17.19
C PHE A 571 -1.24 -39.84 18.55
N LYS A 572 -0.11 -40.26 19.17
CA LYS A 572 -0.04 -40.70 20.57
C LYS A 572 0.34 -39.58 21.51
N SER A 573 1.09 -38.59 21.02
CA SER A 573 1.52 -37.40 21.75
C SER A 573 1.56 -36.19 20.80
N GLU A 574 1.60 -34.97 21.35
CA GLU A 574 1.63 -33.73 20.57
C GLU A 574 2.94 -33.58 19.77
N ASP A 575 4.06 -34.11 20.27
CA ASP A 575 5.37 -33.96 19.61
C ASP A 575 5.72 -35.15 18.69
N GLU A 576 4.76 -36.02 18.38
CA GLU A 576 5.01 -37.18 17.54
C GLU A 576 5.17 -36.79 16.07
N ASP A 577 6.12 -37.47 15.39
CA ASP A 577 6.33 -37.28 13.95
C ASP A 577 5.09 -37.69 13.13
N LEU A 578 4.73 -36.85 12.15
CA LEU A 578 3.53 -37.01 11.33
C LEU A 578 3.52 -38.33 10.56
N LYS A 579 4.66 -38.77 10.01
CA LYS A 579 4.78 -40.02 9.26
C LYS A 579 4.47 -41.23 10.18
N VAL A 580 4.98 -41.21 11.41
CA VAL A 580 4.71 -42.27 12.39
C VAL A 580 3.23 -42.33 12.74
N ALA A 581 2.59 -41.17 12.94
CA ALA A 581 1.17 -41.09 13.24
C ALA A 581 0.28 -41.53 12.04
N GLN A 582 0.70 -41.24 10.80
CA GLN A 582 0.03 -41.70 9.59
C GLN A 582 0.15 -43.20 9.39
N LEU A 583 1.34 -43.77 9.53
CA LEU A 583 1.56 -45.23 9.44
C LEU A 583 0.78 -45.98 10.51
N ARG A 584 0.66 -45.46 11.73
CA ARG A 584 -0.20 -46.00 12.78
C ARG A 584 -1.67 -46.05 12.35
N LYS A 585 -2.18 -44.99 11.75
CA LYS A 585 -3.54 -44.96 11.22
C LYS A 585 -3.75 -46.06 10.18
N ILE A 586 -2.81 -46.20 9.24
CA ILE A 586 -2.85 -47.25 8.21
C ILE A 586 -2.88 -48.63 8.86
N SER A 587 -2.00 -48.91 9.83
CA SER A 587 -1.94 -50.16 10.56
C SER A 587 -3.27 -50.48 11.26
N LEU A 588 -3.87 -49.49 11.92
CA LEU A 588 -5.18 -49.64 12.56
C LEU A 588 -6.33 -49.91 11.55
N LEU A 589 -6.26 -49.35 10.36
CA LEU A 589 -7.24 -49.64 9.31
C LEU A 589 -7.11 -51.07 8.83
N ILE A 590 -5.88 -51.56 8.60
CA ILE A 590 -5.59 -52.97 8.23
C ILE A 590 -6.11 -53.95 9.28
N GLU A 591 -5.84 -53.67 10.55
CA GLU A 591 -6.29 -54.49 11.69
C GLU A 591 -7.83 -54.53 11.76
N LYS A 592 -8.50 -53.36 11.74
CA LYS A 592 -9.95 -53.24 11.82
C LYS A 592 -10.66 -53.93 10.65
N ALA A 593 -10.10 -53.84 9.46
CA ALA A 593 -10.63 -54.47 8.29
C ALA A 593 -10.38 -55.99 8.21
N LYS A 594 -9.55 -56.51 9.15
CA LYS A 594 -9.16 -57.95 9.25
C LYS A 594 -8.69 -58.47 7.90
N ILE A 595 -7.74 -57.78 7.30
CA ILE A 595 -7.22 -58.12 5.97
C ILE A 595 -6.26 -59.30 6.08
N SER A 596 -6.40 -60.29 5.17
CA SER A 596 -5.52 -61.44 5.04
C SER A 596 -5.04 -61.63 3.61
N LYS A 597 -4.10 -62.54 3.40
CA LYS A 597 -3.47 -62.81 2.11
C LYS A 597 -4.48 -63.22 1.01
N GLU A 598 -5.54 -63.93 1.42
CA GLU A 598 -6.55 -64.44 0.48
C GLU A 598 -7.55 -63.37 0.01
N HIS A 599 -7.53 -62.22 0.64
CA HIS A 599 -8.48 -61.16 0.36
C HIS A 599 -8.11 -60.34 -0.90
N HIS A 600 -9.10 -59.95 -1.67
CA HIS A 600 -9.00 -58.93 -2.67
C HIS A 600 -9.65 -57.62 -2.17
N ILE A 601 -8.85 -56.56 -2.03
CA ILE A 601 -9.26 -55.30 -1.45
C ILE A 601 -9.62 -54.30 -2.57
N LEU A 602 -10.70 -53.55 -2.40
CA LEU A 602 -11.01 -52.36 -3.15
C LEU A 602 -10.85 -51.13 -2.30
N GLU A 603 -10.01 -50.18 -2.71
CA GLU A 603 -9.94 -48.84 -2.12
C GLU A 603 -10.56 -47.80 -3.04
N ILE A 604 -11.50 -47.02 -2.49
CA ILE A 604 -12.15 -45.91 -3.22
C ILE A 604 -11.46 -44.59 -2.79
N GLY A 605 -10.70 -43.99 -3.71
CA GLY A 605 -9.94 -42.79 -3.42
C GLY A 605 -8.57 -43.07 -2.80
N PHE A 606 -7.73 -43.85 -3.46
CA PHE A 606 -6.45 -44.34 -2.94
C PHE A 606 -5.36 -43.27 -2.71
N GLY A 607 -5.66 -41.99 -3.05
CA GLY A 607 -4.71 -40.89 -2.91
C GLY A 607 -3.39 -41.12 -3.68
N TRP A 608 -2.25 -40.99 -3.01
CA TRP A 608 -0.93 -41.21 -3.62
C TRP A 608 -0.39 -42.64 -3.37
N GLY A 609 -1.27 -43.58 -3.01
CA GLY A 609 -0.98 -45.03 -2.99
C GLY A 609 -0.21 -45.55 -1.75
N CYS A 610 -0.10 -44.77 -0.67
CA CYS A 610 0.63 -45.27 0.53
C CYS A 610 -0.07 -46.47 1.18
N PHE A 611 -1.39 -46.40 1.36
CA PHE A 611 -2.15 -47.53 1.94
C PHE A 611 -2.04 -48.79 1.08
N ALA A 612 -2.08 -48.63 -0.26
CA ALA A 612 -1.91 -49.79 -1.16
C ALA A 612 -0.60 -50.53 -0.94
N VAL A 613 0.49 -49.79 -0.86
CA VAL A 613 1.82 -50.39 -0.61
C VAL A 613 1.91 -51.01 0.76
N GLU A 614 1.48 -50.32 1.81
CA GLU A 614 1.56 -50.82 3.20
C GLU A 614 0.66 -52.03 3.44
N VAL A 615 -0.58 -52.03 2.92
CA VAL A 615 -1.47 -53.19 3.12
C VAL A 615 -0.96 -54.43 2.43
N VAL A 616 -0.43 -54.33 1.21
CA VAL A 616 0.10 -55.49 0.47
C VAL A 616 1.41 -55.96 1.07
N LYS A 617 2.32 -55.09 1.50
CA LYS A 617 3.55 -55.46 2.23
C LYS A 617 3.25 -56.24 3.52
N ASN A 618 2.22 -55.77 4.26
CA ASN A 618 1.94 -56.36 5.59
C ASN A 618 1.11 -57.63 5.50
N THR A 619 0.28 -57.82 4.47
CA THR A 619 -0.67 -58.94 4.42
C THR A 619 -0.50 -59.87 3.21
N GLY A 620 0.16 -59.41 2.15
CA GLY A 620 0.28 -60.14 0.90
C GLY A 620 -1.03 -60.25 0.11
N CYS A 621 -2.06 -59.43 0.41
CA CYS A 621 -3.35 -59.45 -0.23
C CYS A 621 -3.31 -58.92 -1.68
N LYS A 622 -4.34 -59.24 -2.46
CA LYS A 622 -4.55 -58.57 -3.76
C LYS A 622 -5.27 -57.23 -3.56
N TYR A 623 -4.85 -56.24 -4.27
CA TYR A 623 -5.36 -54.86 -4.10
C TYR A 623 -5.81 -54.25 -5.44
N THR A 624 -6.95 -53.59 -5.42
CA THR A 624 -7.41 -52.68 -6.49
C THR A 624 -7.77 -51.35 -5.91
N GLY A 625 -7.19 -50.26 -6.45
CA GLY A 625 -7.52 -48.89 -6.06
C GLY A 625 -8.14 -48.11 -7.21
N ILE A 626 -9.12 -47.25 -6.91
CA ILE A 626 -9.72 -46.36 -7.87
C ILE A 626 -9.56 -44.92 -7.47
N THR A 627 -9.32 -44.03 -8.43
CA THR A 627 -9.28 -42.58 -8.27
C THR A 627 -9.86 -41.89 -9.50
N LEU A 628 -10.18 -40.58 -9.35
CA LEU A 628 -10.53 -39.69 -10.47
C LEU A 628 -9.42 -38.69 -10.80
N SER A 629 -8.30 -38.70 -10.06
CA SER A 629 -7.14 -37.83 -10.25
C SER A 629 -6.06 -38.52 -11.07
N GLU A 630 -5.71 -37.95 -12.22
CA GLU A 630 -4.62 -38.44 -13.07
C GLU A 630 -3.24 -38.27 -12.41
N GLN A 631 -3.06 -37.21 -11.63
CA GLN A 631 -1.80 -36.94 -10.93
C GLN A 631 -1.55 -37.96 -9.80
N GLN A 632 -2.59 -38.26 -9.02
CA GLN A 632 -2.50 -39.29 -7.98
C GLN A 632 -2.20 -40.66 -8.58
N LEU A 633 -2.87 -41.02 -9.66
CA LEU A 633 -2.65 -42.28 -10.37
C LEU A 633 -1.18 -42.46 -10.79
N LYS A 634 -0.62 -41.47 -11.49
CA LYS A 634 0.77 -41.51 -11.97
C LYS A 634 1.75 -41.66 -10.81
N TYR A 635 1.55 -40.91 -9.75
CA TYR A 635 2.43 -40.96 -8.57
C TYR A 635 2.34 -42.33 -7.85
N ALA A 636 1.12 -42.83 -7.67
CA ALA A 636 0.92 -44.13 -7.00
C ALA A 636 1.49 -45.30 -7.82
N GLN A 637 1.39 -45.25 -9.16
CA GLN A 637 2.02 -46.25 -10.04
C GLN A 637 3.53 -46.29 -9.87
N LEU A 638 4.20 -45.13 -9.85
CA LEU A 638 5.63 -45.04 -9.62
C LEU A 638 6.02 -45.59 -8.21
N ARG A 639 5.22 -45.25 -7.20
CA ARG A 639 5.44 -45.75 -5.83
C ARG A 639 5.35 -47.28 -5.75
N VAL A 640 4.39 -47.89 -6.43
CA VAL A 640 4.20 -49.35 -6.47
C VAL A 640 5.34 -50.01 -7.26
N GLU A 641 5.79 -49.40 -8.35
CA GLU A 641 6.94 -49.87 -9.12
C GLU A 641 8.22 -49.87 -8.28
N GLN A 642 8.48 -48.78 -7.56
CA GLN A 642 9.61 -48.69 -6.63
C GLN A 642 9.55 -49.72 -5.48
N ALA A 643 8.33 -50.13 -5.09
CA ALA A 643 8.12 -51.12 -4.08
C ALA A 643 8.17 -52.58 -4.59
N GLY A 644 8.18 -52.79 -5.92
CA GLY A 644 8.18 -54.11 -6.55
C GLY A 644 6.86 -54.88 -6.37
N LEU A 645 5.72 -54.19 -6.30
CA LEU A 645 4.41 -54.79 -5.96
C LEU A 645 3.39 -54.74 -7.12
N GLN A 646 3.87 -54.58 -8.35
CA GLN A 646 3.02 -54.38 -9.56
C GLN A 646 2.10 -55.59 -9.80
N ASP A 647 2.53 -56.78 -9.44
CA ASP A 647 1.75 -58.01 -9.65
C ASP A 647 0.53 -58.15 -8.72
N GLN A 648 0.54 -57.42 -7.60
CA GLN A 648 -0.48 -57.54 -6.55
C GLN A 648 -1.38 -56.30 -6.46
N ILE A 649 -0.95 -55.17 -7.03
CA ILE A 649 -1.62 -53.88 -6.93
C ILE A 649 -2.07 -53.42 -8.34
N THR A 650 -3.37 -53.18 -8.50
CA THR A 650 -3.94 -52.60 -9.71
C THR A 650 -4.59 -51.26 -9.41
N PHE A 651 -4.28 -50.22 -10.22
CA PHE A 651 -4.91 -48.90 -10.10
C PHE A 651 -5.76 -48.60 -11.34
N LEU A 652 -6.96 -48.05 -11.13
CA LEU A 652 -7.90 -47.69 -12.17
C LEU A 652 -8.32 -46.24 -12.07
N LEU A 653 -8.32 -45.51 -13.19
CA LEU A 653 -8.86 -44.15 -13.30
C LEU A 653 -10.35 -44.23 -13.64
N CYS A 654 -11.18 -44.46 -12.63
CA CYS A 654 -12.64 -44.57 -12.86
C CYS A 654 -13.44 -44.13 -11.63
N ASP A 655 -14.70 -43.78 -11.88
CA ASP A 655 -15.69 -43.54 -10.82
C ASP A 655 -16.14 -44.88 -10.20
N TYR A 656 -16.41 -44.89 -8.90
CA TYR A 656 -16.87 -46.11 -8.21
C TYR A 656 -18.16 -46.73 -8.83
N ARG A 657 -18.97 -45.92 -9.50
CA ARG A 657 -20.17 -46.36 -10.23
C ARG A 657 -19.86 -47.07 -11.55
N GLN A 658 -18.59 -47.07 -11.97
CA GLN A 658 -18.11 -47.63 -13.24
C GLN A 658 -17.15 -48.79 -13.03
N ILE A 659 -17.05 -49.32 -11.82
CA ILE A 659 -16.19 -50.46 -11.51
C ILE A 659 -16.72 -51.66 -12.32
N PRO A 660 -15.84 -52.43 -12.99
CA PRO A 660 -16.28 -53.60 -13.77
C PRO A 660 -16.96 -54.64 -12.89
N ASP A 661 -18.17 -55.08 -13.27
CA ASP A 661 -18.99 -56.08 -12.54
C ASP A 661 -18.32 -57.48 -12.37
N LYS A 662 -17.19 -57.67 -13.01
CA LYS A 662 -16.49 -58.96 -13.03
C LYS A 662 -15.64 -59.21 -11.78
N ASP A 663 -15.30 -58.17 -11.05
CA ASP A 663 -14.42 -58.25 -9.88
C ASP A 663 -15.26 -58.31 -8.60
N LYS A 664 -15.06 -59.36 -7.82
CA LYS A 664 -15.61 -59.48 -6.45
C LYS A 664 -14.52 -59.10 -5.45
N TYR A 665 -14.86 -58.21 -4.54
CA TYR A 665 -13.95 -57.75 -3.50
C TYR A 665 -14.40 -58.27 -2.13
N ASP A 666 -13.43 -58.72 -1.33
CA ASP A 666 -13.68 -59.17 0.04
C ASP A 666 -13.80 -58.03 1.02
N ARG A 667 -13.13 -56.95 0.76
CA ARG A 667 -13.16 -55.73 1.59
C ARG A 667 -13.18 -54.49 0.71
N ILE A 668 -14.01 -53.53 1.11
CA ILE A 668 -14.07 -52.20 0.47
C ILE A 668 -13.64 -51.17 1.54
N ILE A 669 -12.71 -50.31 1.16
CA ILE A 669 -12.12 -49.28 2.05
C ILE A 669 -12.29 -47.94 1.38
N SER A 670 -12.75 -46.94 2.15
CA SER A 670 -12.78 -45.53 1.80
C SER A 670 -12.58 -44.73 3.08
N TRP A 671 -11.58 -43.85 3.11
CA TRP A 671 -11.14 -43.17 4.34
C TRP A 671 -10.54 -41.78 4.11
#